data_0db7dca4d48338a1be18f8fcb06bc65d
#
_entry.id   0db7dca4d48338a1be18f8fcb06bc65d
#
_cell.length_a   1.000
_cell.length_b   1.000
_cell.length_c   1.000
_cell.angle_alpha   90.00
_cell.angle_beta   90.00
_cell.angle_gamma   90.00
#
_symmetry.space_group_name_H-M   'P 1'
#
loop_
_entity.id
_entity.type
_entity.pdbx_description
1 polymer ?
#
loop_
_entity_poly.entity_id
_entity_poly.type
_entity_poly.pdbx_seq_one_letter_code
_entity_poly.pdbx_strand_id
1 'polypeptide(L)'
;MDKYSFLNAAHTSFFAELYDKYLINPDSVEPSWRAFFQGFDFGQESLLDELDLPVTPNNVAAPSGTSEMPQSLQKEFQVIRLIDGYRSRGHLFTKTNPVRERRKYEPTLAIENFGLSSGDLNTVFTAGEILGIGPSTLTEIISHLTNIYCDAIGVEYMYIRNPERIEWIQNWLNVNDNHPNYDNERKKNILRKLNQAISFESFLHTKYVGQKRFSLEGNESLIPALDAIVERAAEMGVEQFVMGMAHRGRLNVLTNIFGKAAKDIFSEFDGKDYEQVIFDGDVKYHLGWTSDRMSDNGNKIKMNIAPNPSHLETVGAVVEGITRAKQDAHYKDDFSKVLPIVVHGDAAIAGQGLVYEVIQMASLDGYKTGGTIHMVVNNQIGFTTNYLDARSSTYCTDVGKVTLSPVLHVNADDAEAVVHASLFALEYRMRFQRDVFLDLLGYRKYGHNEGDEPRFTQPKLYKAIAKHENPRDIYAAKLIAEGIIDENYISKLEQEYKDSLETELEDSRKEDKTVITPFMADEWKGFVSVQEDEMVKPIDTSYPKEKLTQIANSLTSLPKGKKFLRKVDKLVEDRRKMFFENDSLDWAMGELLAYGSLLQEGFGVRMSGQDVERGTFSHRHAVVKVEDSEEEVVPLNLVEGKKGDFHIFNSHLSEYGVVGFDYGYAMASPNTLTIWEAQFGDFSNGAQIMIDQYISAAEDKWKLQNGLVMLLPHGYEGQGAEHSSARMERFLQLCASDNMFIADVTTPANMFHLLRRQMKANFRKPLVVFTPKSLLRHPKAVSSIEEFATGGFHEVIDDAAADVKKVKTLVFCTGKFYYDLLAAREEHTREDVALVRVEQLFPLPAQKMKAIMKKYAEADDVVWAQEEPRNMGAWSHIMMHFSEASTLRVASRRFYASPAAGSAVRSKRRHQEVIDYVFDKSKDNMIRK
;
A
#
# COMPACT_ATOMS: atom_id res chain seq x y z
N MET A 1 -42.70 -2.40 6.84
CA MET A 1 -42.06 -2.36 5.49
C MET A 1 -42.83 -1.34 4.70
N ASP A 2 -42.13 -0.34 4.20
CA ASP A 2 -42.73 0.71 3.38
C ASP A 2 -43.35 0.09 2.14
N LYS A 3 -44.63 0.36 1.88
CA LYS A 3 -45.37 -0.21 0.74
C LYS A 3 -44.75 0.11 -0.64
N TYR A 4 -43.80 1.05 -0.70
CA TYR A 4 -43.19 1.57 -1.91
C TYR A 4 -41.70 1.29 -2.00
N SER A 5 -41.15 0.46 -1.12
CA SER A 5 -39.71 0.10 -1.11
C SER A 5 -39.22 -0.65 -2.37
N PHE A 6 -40.12 -0.98 -3.29
CA PHE A 6 -39.82 -1.64 -4.57
C PHE A 6 -39.33 -0.67 -5.66
N LEU A 7 -39.57 0.63 -5.51
CA LEU A 7 -39.02 1.67 -6.39
C LEU A 7 -37.58 1.96 -5.99
N ASN A 8 -36.69 1.06 -6.29
CA ASN A 8 -35.25 1.22 -6.00
C ASN A 8 -34.59 2.02 -7.12
N ALA A 9 -33.56 2.83 -6.78
CA ALA A 9 -32.80 3.65 -7.74
C ALA A 9 -32.22 2.86 -8.95
N ALA A 10 -32.05 1.54 -8.82
CA ALA A 10 -31.56 0.66 -9.87
C ALA A 10 -32.55 0.45 -11.04
N HIS A 11 -33.84 0.79 -10.87
CA HIS A 11 -34.87 0.60 -11.89
C HIS A 11 -35.47 1.89 -12.40
N THR A 12 -34.98 3.03 -11.97
CA THR A 12 -35.51 4.35 -12.38
C THR A 12 -35.43 4.57 -13.88
N SER A 13 -34.42 4.07 -14.56
CA SER A 13 -34.28 4.15 -16.02
C SER A 13 -35.39 3.37 -16.76
N PHE A 14 -35.67 2.15 -16.32
CA PHE A 14 -36.74 1.32 -16.88
C PHE A 14 -38.13 1.96 -16.70
N PHE A 15 -38.43 2.45 -15.51
CA PHE A 15 -39.69 3.16 -15.25
C PHE A 15 -39.80 4.46 -16.06
N ALA A 16 -38.71 5.22 -16.18
CA ALA A 16 -38.67 6.44 -16.96
C ALA A 16 -38.92 6.15 -18.45
N GLU A 17 -38.30 5.11 -19.01
CA GLU A 17 -38.48 4.73 -20.41
C GLU A 17 -39.90 4.26 -20.70
N LEU A 18 -40.55 3.49 -19.82
CA LEU A 18 -41.96 3.11 -19.95
C LEU A 18 -42.88 4.32 -19.78
N TYR A 19 -42.56 5.26 -18.90
CA TYR A 19 -43.31 6.48 -18.70
C TYR A 19 -43.18 7.40 -19.90
N ASP A 20 -42.00 7.54 -20.49
CA ASP A 20 -41.79 8.30 -21.74
C ASP A 20 -42.56 7.70 -22.90
N LYS A 21 -42.58 6.36 -23.03
CA LYS A 21 -43.41 5.66 -24.03
C LYS A 21 -44.91 5.94 -23.80
N TYR A 22 -45.34 5.92 -22.56
CA TYR A 22 -46.73 6.25 -22.18
C TYR A 22 -47.07 7.70 -22.46
N LEU A 23 -46.20 8.66 -22.19
CA LEU A 23 -46.43 10.08 -22.48
C LEU A 23 -46.55 10.36 -23.98
N ILE A 24 -45.78 9.65 -24.81
CA ILE A 24 -45.83 9.76 -26.28
C ILE A 24 -47.12 9.14 -26.82
N ASN A 25 -47.46 7.94 -26.39
CA ASN A 25 -48.68 7.23 -26.78
C ASN A 25 -49.11 6.27 -25.66
N PRO A 26 -50.17 6.59 -24.89
CA PRO A 26 -50.65 5.74 -23.80
C PRO A 26 -50.99 4.30 -24.21
N ASP A 27 -51.33 4.08 -25.50
CA ASP A 27 -51.63 2.74 -26.04
C ASP A 27 -50.38 1.93 -26.39
N SER A 28 -49.18 2.52 -26.29
CA SER A 28 -47.90 1.85 -26.56
C SER A 28 -47.41 1.03 -25.39
N VAL A 29 -47.97 1.20 -24.21
CA VAL A 29 -47.66 0.42 -23.00
C VAL A 29 -48.83 -0.50 -22.66
N GLU A 30 -48.52 -1.62 -22.03
CA GLU A 30 -49.48 -2.62 -21.61
C GLU A 30 -50.55 -2.00 -20.68
N PRO A 31 -51.80 -2.45 -20.73
CA PRO A 31 -52.95 -1.81 -20.01
C PRO A 31 -52.73 -1.62 -18.49
N SER A 32 -51.96 -2.53 -17.87
CA SER A 32 -51.62 -2.42 -16.44
C SER A 32 -50.67 -1.28 -16.15
N TRP A 33 -49.66 -1.03 -16.97
CA TRP A 33 -48.75 0.09 -16.85
C TRP A 33 -49.45 1.41 -17.18
N ARG A 34 -50.33 1.41 -18.15
CA ARG A 34 -51.17 2.57 -18.46
C ARG A 34 -52.00 3.03 -17.25
N ALA A 35 -52.71 2.07 -16.62
CA ALA A 35 -53.51 2.37 -15.41
C ALA A 35 -52.61 2.86 -14.24
N PHE A 36 -51.39 2.33 -14.12
CA PHE A 36 -50.44 2.79 -13.12
C PHE A 36 -49.99 4.24 -13.39
N PHE A 37 -49.61 4.57 -14.63
CA PHE A 37 -49.14 5.92 -14.97
C PHE A 37 -50.28 6.94 -14.95
N GLN A 38 -51.50 6.57 -15.32
CA GLN A 38 -52.67 7.42 -15.13
C GLN A 38 -52.94 7.76 -13.66
N GLY A 39 -52.74 6.78 -12.75
CA GLY A 39 -52.83 7.03 -11.32
C GLY A 39 -51.67 7.85 -10.78
N PHE A 40 -50.50 7.75 -11.36
CA PHE A 40 -49.30 8.54 -11.04
C PHE A 40 -49.48 10.01 -11.44
N ASP A 41 -49.97 10.29 -12.68
CA ASP A 41 -50.26 11.64 -13.16
C ASP A 41 -51.36 12.30 -12.32
N PHE A 42 -52.45 11.56 -12.00
CA PHE A 42 -53.49 12.03 -11.10
C PHE A 42 -52.96 12.37 -9.70
N GLY A 43 -52.01 11.59 -9.18
CA GLY A 43 -51.33 11.86 -7.90
C GLY A 43 -50.44 13.10 -7.96
N GLN A 44 -49.79 13.39 -9.09
CA GLN A 44 -49.00 14.61 -9.28
C GLN A 44 -49.88 15.86 -9.43
N GLU A 45 -51.00 15.78 -10.19
CA GLU A 45 -51.92 16.88 -10.33
C GLU A 45 -52.56 17.25 -8.98
N SER A 46 -52.96 16.28 -8.18
CA SER A 46 -53.52 16.53 -6.82
C SER A 46 -52.51 17.13 -5.83
N LEU A 47 -51.21 16.89 -5.98
CA LEU A 47 -50.15 17.51 -5.15
C LEU A 47 -49.83 18.95 -5.59
N LEU A 48 -50.01 19.29 -6.86
CA LEU A 48 -49.81 20.65 -7.36
C LEU A 48 -51.01 21.57 -6.99
N ASP A 49 -52.23 21.04 -6.89
CA ASP A 49 -53.42 21.77 -6.43
C ASP A 49 -53.43 22.05 -4.91
N GLU A 50 -52.69 21.29 -4.09
CA GLU A 50 -52.56 21.53 -2.64
C GLU A 50 -51.58 22.66 -2.27
N LEU A 51 -50.79 23.19 -3.20
CA LEU A 51 -49.78 24.23 -2.92
C LEU A 51 -50.28 25.68 -3.08
N ASP A 52 -51.52 25.91 -3.54
CA ASP A 52 -52.04 27.27 -3.77
C ASP A 52 -53.53 27.45 -3.36
N LEU A 53 -53.92 27.36 -2.07
CA LEU A 53 -55.13 28.05 -1.56
C LEU A 53 -55.28 28.02 -0.04
N PRO A 54 -55.88 29.05 0.63
CA PRO A 54 -56.02 29.15 2.07
C PRO A 54 -57.13 28.25 2.61
N VAL A 55 -56.81 27.66 3.75
CA VAL A 55 -57.67 26.72 4.50
C VAL A 55 -59.03 27.30 4.86
N THR A 56 -60.11 26.66 4.35
CA THR A 56 -61.40 26.65 5.02
C THR A 56 -61.90 25.21 5.19
N PRO A 57 -62.44 24.82 6.35
CA PRO A 57 -62.78 23.41 6.59
C PRO A 57 -64.16 23.09 6.01
N ASN A 58 -64.25 22.29 4.97
CA ASN A 58 -65.46 21.63 4.60
C ASN A 58 -65.26 20.13 4.42
N ASN A 59 -65.97 19.36 5.21
CA ASN A 59 -66.12 17.92 5.13
C ASN A 59 -66.42 17.46 3.70
N VAL A 60 -65.45 16.93 3.03
CA VAL A 60 -65.70 16.05 1.86
C VAL A 60 -65.23 14.64 2.27
N ALA A 61 -66.19 13.73 2.29
CA ALA A 61 -65.94 12.31 2.55
C ALA A 61 -64.90 11.79 1.57
N ALA A 62 -63.81 11.23 2.10
CA ALA A 62 -62.81 10.53 1.33
C ALA A 62 -63.50 9.46 0.46
N PRO A 63 -63.18 9.33 -0.85
CA PRO A 63 -63.67 8.22 -1.65
C PRO A 63 -63.04 6.94 -1.05
N SER A 64 -63.86 6.11 -0.42
CA SER A 64 -63.53 4.77 0.00
C SER A 64 -63.48 3.86 -1.24
N GLY A 65 -62.38 3.97 -1.97
CA GLY A 65 -61.99 3.10 -3.07
C GLY A 65 -60.52 2.86 -2.99
N THR A 66 -60.11 1.85 -2.21
CA THR A 66 -58.86 1.19 -2.42
C THR A 66 -58.97 0.52 -3.77
N SER A 67 -58.54 1.21 -4.84
CA SER A 67 -58.29 0.52 -6.11
C SER A 67 -57.11 -0.41 -5.86
N GLU A 68 -57.38 -1.70 -5.61
CA GLU A 68 -56.37 -2.72 -5.56
C GLU A 68 -55.64 -2.65 -6.91
N MET A 69 -54.29 -2.58 -6.82
CA MET A 69 -53.43 -2.62 -7.99
C MET A 69 -53.80 -3.84 -8.84
N PRO A 70 -53.94 -3.71 -10.16
CA PRO A 70 -54.26 -4.85 -11.04
C PRO A 70 -53.30 -6.03 -10.75
N GLN A 71 -53.82 -7.23 -10.67
CA GLN A 71 -53.03 -8.43 -10.30
C GLN A 71 -51.86 -8.67 -11.28
N SER A 72 -52.04 -8.31 -12.58
CA SER A 72 -50.96 -8.38 -13.57
C SER A 72 -49.80 -7.44 -13.22
N LEU A 73 -50.07 -6.20 -12.86
CA LEU A 73 -49.09 -5.23 -12.46
C LEU A 73 -48.38 -5.63 -11.15
N GLN A 74 -49.15 -6.18 -10.19
CA GLN A 74 -48.56 -6.71 -8.97
C GLN A 74 -47.56 -7.84 -9.27
N LYS A 75 -47.84 -8.69 -10.25
CA LYS A 75 -46.95 -9.79 -10.68
C LYS A 75 -45.68 -9.26 -11.40
N GLU A 76 -45.79 -8.21 -12.21
CA GLU A 76 -44.63 -7.54 -12.81
C GLU A 76 -43.64 -7.08 -11.70
N PHE A 77 -44.14 -6.40 -10.67
CA PHE A 77 -43.29 -6.02 -9.55
C PHE A 77 -42.70 -7.21 -8.79
N GLN A 78 -43.41 -8.33 -8.72
CA GLN A 78 -42.89 -9.56 -8.11
C GLN A 78 -41.73 -10.13 -8.94
N VAL A 79 -41.81 -10.08 -10.27
CA VAL A 79 -40.73 -10.51 -11.19
C VAL A 79 -39.53 -9.56 -11.09
N ILE A 80 -39.75 -8.24 -11.03
CA ILE A 80 -38.66 -7.27 -10.80
C ILE A 80 -37.93 -7.57 -9.48
N ARG A 81 -38.65 -7.87 -8.40
CA ARG A 81 -38.07 -8.28 -7.13
C ARG A 81 -37.31 -9.61 -7.21
N LEU A 82 -37.76 -10.53 -8.07
CA LEU A 82 -37.05 -11.77 -8.35
C LEU A 82 -35.72 -11.49 -9.07
N ILE A 83 -35.72 -10.61 -10.10
CA ILE A 83 -34.52 -10.16 -10.80
C ILE A 83 -33.51 -9.56 -9.80
N ASP A 84 -33.95 -8.66 -8.91
CA ASP A 84 -33.12 -8.11 -7.87
C ASP A 84 -32.63 -9.16 -6.86
N GLY A 85 -33.46 -10.15 -6.59
CA GLY A 85 -33.08 -11.31 -5.80
C GLY A 85 -31.90 -12.06 -6.40
N TYR A 86 -31.91 -12.32 -7.71
CA TYR A 86 -30.77 -12.95 -8.41
C TYR A 86 -29.54 -12.05 -8.44
N ARG A 87 -29.70 -10.76 -8.77
CA ARG A 87 -28.59 -9.77 -8.77
C ARG A 87 -27.88 -9.65 -7.42
N SER A 88 -28.63 -9.73 -6.33
CA SER A 88 -28.10 -9.56 -4.97
C SER A 88 -27.66 -10.85 -4.29
N ARG A 89 -28.18 -12.01 -4.70
CA ARG A 89 -27.96 -13.29 -4.00
C ARG A 89 -27.60 -14.46 -4.92
N GLY A 90 -27.61 -14.27 -6.24
CA GLY A 90 -27.28 -15.32 -7.21
C GLY A 90 -25.90 -15.92 -6.97
N HIS A 91 -24.91 -15.08 -6.60
CA HIS A 91 -23.56 -15.50 -6.25
C HIS A 91 -23.51 -16.57 -5.13
N LEU A 92 -24.52 -16.69 -4.29
CA LEU A 92 -24.63 -17.73 -3.25
C LEU A 92 -24.95 -19.12 -3.81
N PHE A 93 -25.46 -19.20 -5.03
CA PHE A 93 -25.91 -20.43 -5.70
C PHE A 93 -25.01 -20.89 -6.82
N THR A 94 -23.90 -20.20 -7.05
CA THR A 94 -22.92 -20.53 -8.09
C THR A 94 -22.22 -21.86 -7.86
N LYS A 95 -21.79 -22.48 -8.97
CA LYS A 95 -21.00 -23.72 -8.99
C LYS A 95 -19.49 -23.43 -8.97
N THR A 96 -19.06 -22.56 -8.05
CA THR A 96 -17.69 -22.06 -8.04
C THR A 96 -16.70 -22.92 -7.27
N ASN A 97 -17.14 -23.92 -6.50
CA ASN A 97 -16.23 -24.73 -5.70
C ASN A 97 -15.94 -26.09 -6.37
N PRO A 98 -14.68 -26.35 -6.78
CA PRO A 98 -14.33 -27.57 -7.53
C PRO A 98 -14.32 -28.86 -6.67
N VAL A 99 -14.07 -28.77 -5.37
CA VAL A 99 -13.78 -29.94 -4.52
C VAL A 99 -14.69 -30.12 -3.31
N ARG A 100 -15.59 -29.18 -3.07
CA ARG A 100 -16.53 -29.21 -1.94
C ARG A 100 -17.92 -28.77 -2.38
N GLU A 101 -18.96 -29.37 -1.81
CA GLU A 101 -20.27 -28.76 -1.83
C GLU A 101 -20.23 -27.47 -1.00
N ARG A 102 -20.78 -26.39 -1.55
CA ARG A 102 -20.87 -25.12 -0.88
C ARG A 102 -21.77 -25.21 0.35
N ARG A 103 -21.57 -24.33 1.35
CA ARG A 103 -22.53 -24.15 2.45
C ARG A 103 -23.92 -23.97 1.86
N LYS A 104 -24.89 -24.73 2.38
CA LYS A 104 -26.30 -24.47 2.10
C LYS A 104 -26.66 -23.17 2.86
N TYR A 105 -26.68 -22.07 2.13
CA TYR A 105 -27.33 -20.89 2.64
C TYR A 105 -28.85 -21.16 2.56
N GLU A 106 -29.57 -20.87 3.62
CA GLU A 106 -31.05 -20.93 3.56
C GLU A 106 -31.55 -19.73 2.74
N PRO A 107 -32.11 -19.95 1.57
CA PRO A 107 -32.15 -18.91 0.69
C PRO A 107 -33.25 -19.10 -0.31
N THR A 108 -33.45 -18.24 -0.91
CA THR A 108 -34.68 -17.67 -1.21
C THR A 108 -34.72 -17.04 -2.59
N LEU A 109 -34.20 -17.77 -3.58
CA LEU A 109 -34.49 -17.51 -4.97
C LEU A 109 -35.69 -18.33 -5.47
N ALA A 110 -36.36 -19.13 -4.62
CA ALA A 110 -37.59 -19.80 -4.96
C ALA A 110 -38.69 -18.76 -5.23
N ILE A 111 -39.42 -18.94 -6.33
CA ILE A 111 -40.40 -17.97 -6.83
C ILE A 111 -41.49 -17.66 -5.82
N GLU A 112 -41.83 -18.63 -4.94
CA GLU A 112 -42.83 -18.50 -3.88
C GLU A 112 -42.46 -17.39 -2.88
N ASN A 113 -41.15 -17.18 -2.64
CA ASN A 113 -40.67 -16.12 -1.75
C ASN A 113 -40.86 -14.71 -2.30
N PHE A 114 -41.14 -14.62 -3.60
CA PHE A 114 -41.47 -13.37 -4.28
C PHE A 114 -42.97 -13.21 -4.56
N GLY A 115 -43.83 -14.17 -4.11
CA GLY A 115 -45.26 -14.18 -4.32
C GLY A 115 -45.70 -14.69 -5.68
N LEU A 116 -44.76 -15.32 -6.41
CA LEU A 116 -45.04 -16.01 -7.69
C LEU A 116 -45.34 -17.49 -7.43
N SER A 117 -45.87 -18.19 -8.43
CA SER A 117 -46.24 -19.57 -8.33
C SER A 117 -45.89 -20.36 -9.61
N SER A 118 -45.94 -21.69 -9.56
CA SER A 118 -45.75 -22.52 -10.74
C SER A 118 -46.77 -22.25 -11.85
N GLY A 119 -47.92 -21.67 -11.51
CA GLY A 119 -48.93 -21.23 -12.50
C GLY A 119 -48.47 -20.00 -13.33
N ASP A 120 -47.48 -19.27 -12.88
CA ASP A 120 -46.96 -18.08 -13.53
C ASP A 120 -45.82 -18.36 -14.52
N LEU A 121 -45.26 -19.57 -14.53
CA LEU A 121 -44.06 -19.95 -15.31
C LEU A 121 -44.19 -19.66 -16.81
N ASN A 122 -45.39 -19.83 -17.38
CA ASN A 122 -45.65 -19.59 -18.80
C ASN A 122 -46.25 -18.19 -19.07
N THR A 123 -46.41 -17.36 -18.05
CA THR A 123 -46.89 -15.98 -18.21
C THR A 123 -45.75 -15.13 -18.74
N VAL A 124 -46.04 -14.31 -19.75
CA VAL A 124 -45.11 -13.35 -20.32
C VAL A 124 -45.09 -12.08 -19.48
N PHE A 125 -43.90 -11.62 -19.12
CA PHE A 125 -43.70 -10.43 -18.33
C PHE A 125 -42.82 -9.41 -19.08
N THR A 126 -43.24 -8.12 -19.03
CA THR A 126 -42.49 -7.00 -19.60
C THR A 126 -41.14 -6.77 -18.87
N ALA A 127 -41.06 -7.18 -17.62
CA ALA A 127 -39.82 -7.12 -16.80
C ALA A 127 -38.61 -7.80 -17.46
N GLY A 128 -38.79 -8.71 -18.44
CA GLY A 128 -37.71 -9.24 -19.26
C GLY A 128 -36.92 -8.18 -20.03
N GLU A 129 -37.47 -7.00 -20.30
CA GLU A 129 -36.79 -5.87 -20.93
C GLU A 129 -35.60 -5.37 -20.06
N ILE A 130 -35.73 -5.44 -18.71
CA ILE A 130 -34.66 -5.07 -17.77
C ILE A 130 -33.38 -5.92 -17.97
N LEU A 131 -33.56 -7.10 -18.54
CA LEU A 131 -32.46 -8.06 -18.80
C LEU A 131 -31.99 -8.03 -20.27
N GLY A 132 -32.61 -7.17 -21.10
CA GLY A 132 -32.30 -7.06 -22.53
C GLY A 132 -32.86 -8.21 -23.40
N ILE A 133 -33.70 -9.10 -22.83
CA ILE A 133 -34.28 -10.23 -23.55
C ILE A 133 -35.71 -9.94 -24.09
N GLY A 134 -36.23 -8.70 -23.84
CA GLY A 134 -37.59 -8.32 -24.20
C GLY A 134 -38.65 -8.99 -23.33
N PRO A 135 -39.95 -8.78 -23.66
CA PRO A 135 -41.05 -9.46 -22.97
C PRO A 135 -40.90 -10.99 -23.10
N SER A 136 -40.77 -11.67 -21.96
CA SER A 136 -40.40 -13.09 -21.88
C SER A 136 -41.21 -13.82 -20.82
N THR A 137 -41.34 -15.13 -20.94
CA THR A 137 -41.97 -15.95 -19.93
C THR A 137 -41.14 -15.97 -18.64
N LEU A 138 -41.80 -16.20 -17.49
CA LEU A 138 -41.10 -16.33 -16.22
C LEU A 138 -40.02 -17.43 -16.28
N THR A 139 -40.27 -18.52 -17.00
CA THR A 139 -39.29 -19.61 -17.19
C THR A 139 -38.03 -19.13 -17.92
N GLU A 140 -38.21 -18.35 -19.02
CA GLU A 140 -37.06 -17.79 -19.76
C GLU A 140 -36.28 -16.79 -18.91
N ILE A 141 -36.97 -15.91 -18.18
CA ILE A 141 -36.36 -14.97 -17.24
C ILE A 141 -35.51 -15.70 -16.17
N ILE A 142 -36.08 -16.75 -15.56
CA ILE A 142 -35.36 -17.55 -14.56
C ILE A 142 -34.15 -18.25 -15.16
N SER A 143 -34.29 -18.82 -16.34
CA SER A 143 -33.19 -19.49 -17.04
C SER A 143 -32.04 -18.51 -17.34
N HIS A 144 -32.36 -17.36 -17.90
CA HIS A 144 -31.38 -16.31 -18.17
C HIS A 144 -30.68 -15.82 -16.90
N LEU A 145 -31.42 -15.52 -15.83
CA LEU A 145 -30.86 -15.11 -14.54
C LEU A 145 -29.97 -16.20 -13.93
N THR A 146 -30.35 -17.45 -14.07
CA THR A 146 -29.57 -18.59 -13.54
C THR A 146 -28.26 -18.71 -14.28
N ASN A 147 -28.25 -18.58 -15.60
CA ASN A 147 -27.04 -18.62 -16.40
C ASN A 147 -26.07 -17.49 -16.02
N ILE A 148 -26.57 -16.26 -15.90
CA ILE A 148 -25.73 -15.09 -15.58
C ILE A 148 -25.20 -15.13 -14.15
N TYR A 149 -26.05 -15.43 -13.16
CA TYR A 149 -25.73 -15.20 -11.74
C TYR A 149 -25.45 -16.43 -10.89
N CYS A 150 -25.76 -17.63 -11.41
CA CYS A 150 -25.70 -18.86 -10.61
C CYS A 150 -24.84 -19.99 -11.24
N ASP A 151 -24.09 -19.71 -12.28
CA ASP A 151 -23.23 -20.71 -12.94
C ASP A 151 -21.75 -20.62 -12.47
N ALA A 152 -20.80 -20.61 -13.38
CA ALA A 152 -19.36 -20.64 -13.08
C ALA A 152 -18.81 -19.33 -12.46
N ILE A 153 -19.53 -18.20 -12.62
CA ILE A 153 -19.13 -16.90 -12.10
C ILE A 153 -20.22 -16.31 -11.21
N GLY A 154 -19.88 -16.04 -9.95
CA GLY A 154 -20.73 -15.27 -9.04
C GLY A 154 -20.26 -13.81 -8.97
N VAL A 155 -21.18 -12.87 -8.98
CA VAL A 155 -20.82 -11.44 -8.99
C VAL A 155 -21.54 -10.71 -7.86
N GLU A 156 -20.78 -9.96 -7.07
CA GLU A 156 -21.29 -9.11 -6.00
C GLU A 156 -21.03 -7.63 -6.35
N TYR A 157 -22.11 -6.86 -6.56
CA TYR A 157 -22.00 -5.45 -6.97
C TYR A 157 -23.19 -4.58 -6.54
N MET A 158 -24.30 -5.16 -6.07
CA MET A 158 -25.54 -4.41 -5.77
C MET A 158 -25.41 -3.43 -4.59
N TYR A 159 -24.29 -3.43 -3.88
CA TYR A 159 -23.94 -2.43 -2.86
C TYR A 159 -23.26 -1.18 -3.46
N ILE A 160 -22.86 -1.20 -4.73
CA ILE A 160 -22.31 -0.04 -5.44
C ILE A 160 -23.42 1.02 -5.56
N ARG A 161 -23.07 2.29 -5.29
CA ARG A 161 -24.03 3.39 -5.24
C ARG A 161 -24.07 4.23 -6.53
N ASN A 162 -23.08 4.07 -7.41
CA ASN A 162 -22.98 4.82 -8.66
C ASN A 162 -23.79 4.10 -9.76
N PRO A 163 -24.85 4.73 -10.33
CA PRO A 163 -25.71 4.10 -11.32
C PRO A 163 -24.96 3.70 -12.59
N GLU A 164 -24.05 4.53 -13.10
CA GLU A 164 -23.26 4.24 -14.32
C GLU A 164 -22.43 2.96 -14.16
N ARG A 165 -21.85 2.77 -12.97
CA ARG A 165 -21.06 1.55 -12.67
C ARG A 165 -21.95 0.31 -12.61
N ILE A 166 -23.13 0.43 -11.99
CA ILE A 166 -24.11 -0.68 -11.90
C ILE A 166 -24.59 -1.05 -13.29
N GLU A 167 -25.00 -0.07 -14.10
CA GLU A 167 -25.48 -0.27 -15.47
C GLU A 167 -24.41 -0.93 -16.35
N TRP A 168 -23.16 -0.44 -16.28
CA TRP A 168 -22.06 -1.03 -17.03
C TRP A 168 -21.83 -2.50 -16.64
N ILE A 169 -21.86 -2.81 -15.33
CA ILE A 169 -21.72 -4.21 -14.84
C ILE A 169 -22.87 -5.06 -15.39
N GLN A 170 -24.10 -4.60 -15.30
CA GLN A 170 -25.26 -5.35 -15.80
C GLN A 170 -25.19 -5.58 -17.30
N ASN A 171 -24.82 -4.56 -18.07
CA ASN A 171 -24.64 -4.69 -19.52
C ASN A 171 -23.53 -5.68 -19.88
N TRP A 172 -22.39 -5.65 -19.16
CA TRP A 172 -21.32 -6.64 -19.35
C TRP A 172 -21.83 -8.06 -19.10
N LEU A 173 -22.51 -8.29 -17.97
CA LEU A 173 -23.01 -9.60 -17.59
C LEU A 173 -24.10 -10.14 -18.53
N ASN A 174 -24.89 -9.27 -19.13
CA ASN A 174 -25.94 -9.67 -20.07
C ASN A 174 -25.38 -10.11 -21.44
N VAL A 175 -24.11 -9.75 -21.75
CA VAL A 175 -23.50 -10.20 -23.02
C VAL A 175 -23.23 -11.70 -22.94
N ASN A 176 -23.81 -12.46 -23.87
CA ASN A 176 -23.68 -13.92 -23.94
C ASN A 176 -23.97 -14.64 -22.61
N ASP A 177 -24.93 -14.14 -21.81
CA ASP A 177 -25.32 -14.72 -20.52
C ASP A 177 -24.13 -14.89 -19.55
N ASN A 178 -23.21 -13.93 -19.54
CA ASN A 178 -21.96 -13.97 -18.75
C ASN A 178 -21.06 -15.18 -19.09
N HIS A 179 -21.14 -15.69 -20.31
CA HIS A 179 -20.28 -16.77 -20.81
C HIS A 179 -19.36 -16.23 -21.91
N PRO A 180 -18.07 -16.63 -21.90
CA PRO A 180 -17.13 -16.25 -22.95
C PRO A 180 -17.50 -16.91 -24.30
N ASN A 181 -17.32 -16.15 -25.39
CA ASN A 181 -17.41 -16.65 -26.73
C ASN A 181 -16.06 -16.48 -27.44
N TYR A 182 -15.11 -17.37 -27.11
CA TYR A 182 -13.77 -17.34 -27.66
C TYR A 182 -13.67 -18.15 -28.93
N ASP A 183 -12.85 -17.66 -29.88
CA ASP A 183 -12.44 -18.42 -31.05
C ASP A 183 -11.51 -19.57 -30.69
N ASN A 184 -11.26 -20.45 -31.68
CA ASN A 184 -10.45 -21.65 -31.48
C ASN A 184 -8.99 -21.33 -31.11
N GLU A 185 -8.42 -20.24 -31.62
CA GLU A 185 -7.03 -19.87 -31.34
C GLU A 185 -6.90 -19.33 -29.89
N ARG A 186 -7.86 -18.56 -29.44
CA ARG A 186 -7.89 -18.12 -28.02
C ARG A 186 -8.05 -19.30 -27.05
N LYS A 187 -8.93 -20.26 -27.38
CA LYS A 187 -9.11 -21.50 -26.60
C LYS A 187 -7.83 -22.32 -26.55
N LYS A 188 -7.12 -22.49 -27.67
CA LYS A 188 -5.82 -23.17 -27.71
C LYS A 188 -4.75 -22.43 -26.94
N ASN A 189 -4.74 -21.10 -26.95
CA ASN A 189 -3.79 -20.32 -26.15
C ASN A 189 -4.02 -20.52 -24.64
N ILE A 190 -5.29 -20.50 -24.18
CA ILE A 190 -5.65 -20.80 -22.79
C ILE A 190 -5.13 -22.19 -22.39
N LEU A 191 -5.35 -23.21 -23.22
CA LEU A 191 -4.84 -24.57 -23.00
C LEU A 191 -3.32 -24.62 -22.94
N ARG A 192 -2.63 -23.91 -23.85
CA ARG A 192 -1.16 -23.83 -23.86
C ARG A 192 -0.62 -23.25 -22.57
N LYS A 193 -1.25 -22.18 -22.04
CA LYS A 193 -0.87 -21.55 -20.77
C LYS A 193 -1.12 -22.44 -19.56
N LEU A 194 -2.24 -23.17 -19.54
CA LEU A 194 -2.48 -24.20 -18.53
C LEU A 194 -1.44 -25.32 -18.59
N ASN A 195 -1.08 -25.76 -19.81
CA ASN A 195 -0.06 -26.80 -19.98
C ASN A 195 1.32 -26.33 -19.47
N GLN A 196 1.71 -25.08 -19.76
CA GLN A 196 2.93 -24.50 -19.22
C GLN A 196 2.93 -24.48 -17.69
N ALA A 197 1.81 -24.07 -17.08
CA ALA A 197 1.67 -24.03 -15.62
C ALA A 197 1.86 -25.42 -14.99
N ILE A 198 1.15 -26.42 -15.48
CA ILE A 198 1.18 -27.78 -14.92
C ILE A 198 2.49 -28.49 -15.22
N SER A 199 3.01 -28.38 -16.43
CA SER A 199 4.26 -29.04 -16.81
C SER A 199 5.44 -28.49 -16.04
N PHE A 200 5.45 -27.18 -15.72
CA PHE A 200 6.47 -26.56 -14.87
C PHE A 200 6.43 -27.13 -13.43
N GLU A 201 5.24 -27.19 -12.82
CA GLU A 201 5.08 -27.78 -11.47
C GLU A 201 5.46 -29.25 -11.44
N SER A 202 5.06 -30.05 -12.43
CA SER A 202 5.40 -31.45 -12.56
C SER A 202 6.90 -31.69 -12.76
N PHE A 203 7.54 -30.84 -13.53
CA PHE A 203 8.99 -30.87 -13.74
C PHE A 203 9.73 -30.61 -12.43
N LEU A 204 9.39 -29.55 -11.69
CA LEU A 204 9.97 -29.24 -10.39
C LEU A 204 9.72 -30.37 -9.38
N HIS A 205 8.53 -30.92 -9.36
CA HIS A 205 8.20 -32.05 -8.48
C HIS A 205 9.09 -33.27 -8.73
N THR A 206 9.39 -33.54 -9.99
CA THR A 206 10.21 -34.70 -10.39
C THR A 206 11.71 -34.49 -10.18
N LYS A 207 12.22 -33.27 -10.50
CA LYS A 207 13.65 -32.99 -10.44
C LYS A 207 14.12 -32.58 -9.05
N TYR A 208 13.28 -31.94 -8.24
CA TYR A 208 13.60 -31.37 -6.93
C TYR A 208 12.69 -31.91 -5.84
N VAL A 209 12.70 -33.25 -5.68
CA VAL A 209 11.84 -33.98 -4.74
C VAL A 209 11.98 -33.45 -3.31
N GLY A 210 10.84 -33.11 -2.68
CA GLY A 210 10.78 -32.65 -1.28
C GLY A 210 11.27 -31.22 -1.05
N GLN A 211 11.79 -30.52 -2.05
CA GLN A 211 12.14 -29.10 -1.91
C GLN A 211 10.91 -28.21 -1.93
N LYS A 212 10.90 -27.17 -1.10
CA LYS A 212 9.81 -26.20 -1.04
C LYS A 212 9.75 -25.38 -2.33
N ARG A 213 8.58 -25.36 -2.97
CA ARG A 213 8.30 -24.54 -4.16
C ARG A 213 6.96 -23.79 -4.06
N PHE A 214 6.12 -24.12 -3.08
CA PHE A 214 4.78 -23.56 -2.88
C PHE A 214 3.94 -23.65 -4.16
N SER A 215 3.71 -24.88 -4.59
CA SER A 215 3.04 -25.23 -5.84
C SER A 215 1.73 -24.47 -6.09
N LEU A 216 1.51 -24.06 -7.35
CA LEU A 216 0.26 -23.47 -7.84
C LEU A 216 -0.83 -24.51 -8.09
N GLU A 217 -0.50 -25.81 -8.05
CA GLU A 217 -1.42 -26.89 -8.43
C GLU A 217 -2.76 -26.83 -7.66
N GLY A 218 -3.85 -26.75 -8.42
CA GLY A 218 -5.22 -26.49 -8.01
C GLY A 218 -5.71 -25.07 -8.27
N ASN A 219 -4.84 -24.16 -8.80
CA ASN A 219 -5.16 -22.80 -9.21
C ASN A 219 -4.37 -22.40 -10.47
N GLU A 220 -4.06 -23.33 -11.34
CA GLU A 220 -3.23 -23.12 -12.54
C GLU A 220 -3.83 -22.12 -13.50
N SER A 221 -5.15 -21.93 -13.48
CA SER A 221 -5.86 -20.91 -14.28
C SER A 221 -5.44 -19.46 -13.96
N LEU A 222 -4.70 -19.23 -12.87
CA LEU A 222 -4.03 -17.95 -12.63
C LEU A 222 -3.09 -17.56 -13.80
N ILE A 223 -2.43 -18.53 -14.44
CA ILE A 223 -1.48 -18.26 -15.53
C ILE A 223 -2.17 -17.75 -16.80
N PRO A 224 -3.18 -18.44 -17.37
CA PRO A 224 -3.93 -17.87 -18.50
C PRO A 224 -4.71 -16.59 -18.12
N ALA A 225 -5.14 -16.41 -16.87
CA ALA A 225 -5.77 -15.19 -16.40
C ALA A 225 -4.82 -13.97 -16.49
N LEU A 226 -3.63 -14.09 -15.93
CA LEU A 226 -2.61 -13.04 -15.97
C LEU A 226 -2.14 -12.76 -17.41
N ASP A 227 -1.95 -13.78 -18.21
CA ASP A 227 -1.61 -13.63 -19.63
C ASP A 227 -2.68 -12.83 -20.38
N ALA A 228 -3.94 -13.16 -20.17
CA ALA A 228 -5.07 -12.47 -20.78
C ALA A 228 -5.17 -10.99 -20.36
N ILE A 229 -4.94 -10.70 -19.08
CA ILE A 229 -4.87 -9.31 -18.58
C ILE A 229 -3.73 -8.56 -19.25
N VAL A 230 -2.53 -9.13 -19.35
CA VAL A 230 -1.36 -8.47 -19.92
C VAL A 230 -1.58 -8.17 -21.41
N GLU A 231 -2.04 -9.14 -22.19
CA GLU A 231 -2.30 -8.95 -23.63
C GLU A 231 -3.38 -7.88 -23.86
N ARG A 232 -4.51 -7.99 -23.18
CA ARG A 232 -5.60 -7.03 -23.32
C ARG A 232 -5.26 -5.62 -22.82
N ALA A 233 -4.54 -5.52 -21.71
CA ALA A 233 -4.09 -4.23 -21.18
C ALA A 233 -3.12 -3.52 -22.13
N ALA A 234 -2.23 -4.27 -22.81
CA ALA A 234 -1.37 -3.74 -23.86
C ALA A 234 -2.15 -3.13 -25.02
N GLU A 235 -3.24 -3.78 -25.45
CA GLU A 235 -4.17 -3.24 -26.47
C GLU A 235 -4.84 -1.96 -26.00
N MET A 236 -5.14 -1.83 -24.69
CA MET A 236 -5.75 -0.66 -24.08
C MET A 236 -4.73 0.45 -23.77
N GLY A 237 -3.46 0.27 -24.09
CA GLY A 237 -2.40 1.27 -23.96
C GLY A 237 -1.74 1.33 -22.58
N VAL A 238 -1.85 0.27 -21.77
CA VAL A 238 -1.02 0.10 -20.56
C VAL A 238 0.43 -0.15 -20.99
N GLU A 239 1.36 0.54 -20.37
CA GLU A 239 2.79 0.46 -20.73
C GLU A 239 3.62 -0.28 -19.66
N GLN A 240 3.14 -0.27 -18.41
CA GLN A 240 3.83 -0.92 -17.31
C GLN A 240 2.88 -1.69 -16.38
N PHE A 241 3.37 -2.81 -15.87
CA PHE A 241 2.73 -3.58 -14.81
C PHE A 241 3.58 -3.54 -13.55
N VAL A 242 2.93 -3.44 -12.40
CA VAL A 242 3.55 -3.60 -11.09
C VAL A 242 2.76 -4.66 -10.33
N MET A 243 3.39 -5.79 -10.04
CA MET A 243 2.74 -6.91 -9.36
C MET A 243 3.36 -7.19 -8.00
N GLY A 244 2.51 -7.49 -7.02
CA GLY A 244 2.89 -8.10 -5.75
C GLY A 244 2.17 -9.42 -5.58
N MET A 245 2.85 -10.42 -5.04
CA MET A 245 2.21 -11.70 -4.75
C MET A 245 2.91 -12.46 -3.64
N ALA A 246 2.15 -13.28 -2.92
CA ALA A 246 2.67 -14.24 -1.97
C ALA A 246 3.48 -15.36 -2.69
N HIS A 247 4.09 -16.23 -1.90
CA HIS A 247 4.99 -17.29 -2.38
C HIS A 247 4.29 -18.35 -3.26
N ARG A 248 2.98 -18.63 -3.06
CA ARG A 248 2.27 -19.70 -3.78
C ARG A 248 2.08 -19.38 -5.26
N GLY A 249 2.64 -20.24 -6.12
CA GLY A 249 2.63 -20.07 -7.55
C GLY A 249 3.63 -19.04 -8.09
N ARG A 250 4.42 -18.39 -7.22
CA ARG A 250 5.31 -17.30 -7.63
C ARG A 250 6.37 -17.75 -8.66
N LEU A 251 6.97 -18.93 -8.48
CA LEU A 251 7.96 -19.45 -9.45
C LEU A 251 7.33 -19.68 -10.83
N ASN A 252 6.10 -20.15 -10.85
CA ASN A 252 5.33 -20.35 -12.09
C ASN A 252 5.02 -19.01 -12.77
N VAL A 253 4.59 -17.99 -12.01
CA VAL A 253 4.35 -16.64 -12.52
C VAL A 253 5.64 -16.00 -13.04
N LEU A 254 6.74 -16.12 -12.30
CA LEU A 254 8.06 -15.62 -12.73
C LEU A 254 8.47 -16.17 -14.10
N THR A 255 8.32 -17.48 -14.31
CA THR A 255 8.71 -18.13 -15.58
C THR A 255 7.69 -17.85 -16.68
N ASN A 256 6.40 -18.14 -16.46
CA ASN A 256 5.40 -18.19 -17.53
C ASN A 256 4.74 -16.84 -17.86
N ILE A 257 4.86 -15.84 -16.97
CA ILE A 257 4.30 -14.49 -17.17
C ILE A 257 5.40 -13.44 -17.30
N PHE A 258 6.39 -13.46 -16.39
CA PHE A 258 7.47 -12.46 -16.37
C PHE A 258 8.69 -12.87 -17.21
N GLY A 259 8.75 -14.09 -17.73
CA GLY A 259 9.82 -14.55 -18.60
C GLY A 259 11.18 -14.71 -17.92
N LYS A 260 11.20 -14.93 -16.60
CA LYS A 260 12.44 -15.33 -15.90
C LYS A 260 12.86 -16.70 -16.42
N ALA A 261 14.11 -16.84 -16.90
CA ALA A 261 14.63 -18.10 -17.40
C ALA A 261 14.54 -19.19 -16.32
N ALA A 262 14.05 -20.38 -16.69
CA ALA A 262 13.93 -21.48 -15.75
C ALA A 262 15.29 -21.94 -15.22
N LYS A 263 16.38 -21.78 -16.00
CA LYS A 263 17.75 -22.06 -15.57
C LYS A 263 18.17 -21.28 -14.33
N ASP A 264 17.73 -20.02 -14.18
CA ASP A 264 18.04 -19.20 -13.01
C ASP A 264 17.34 -19.75 -11.77
N ILE A 265 16.05 -20.15 -11.91
CA ILE A 265 15.30 -20.81 -10.85
C ILE A 265 15.91 -22.17 -10.48
N PHE A 266 16.38 -22.94 -11.46
CA PHE A 266 17.02 -24.23 -11.20
C PHE A 266 18.36 -24.06 -10.46
N SER A 267 19.16 -23.05 -10.79
CA SER A 267 20.38 -22.70 -10.06
C SER A 267 20.09 -22.36 -8.59
N GLU A 268 18.97 -21.67 -8.32
CA GLU A 268 18.51 -21.37 -6.94
C GLU A 268 18.03 -22.66 -6.22
N PHE A 269 17.44 -23.63 -6.93
CA PHE A 269 17.09 -24.95 -6.36
C PHE A 269 18.34 -25.79 -6.03
N ASP A 270 19.38 -25.71 -6.85
CA ASP A 270 20.64 -26.40 -6.63
C ASP A 270 21.44 -25.84 -5.42
N GLY A 271 20.99 -24.72 -4.87
CA GLY A 271 21.59 -24.08 -3.69
C GLY A 271 22.99 -23.54 -3.97
N LYS A 272 23.25 -23.07 -5.19
CA LYS A 272 24.52 -22.46 -5.56
C LYS A 272 24.71 -21.15 -4.82
N ASP A 273 25.98 -20.86 -4.49
CA ASP A 273 26.36 -19.61 -3.84
C ASP A 273 26.13 -18.40 -4.76
N TYR A 274 25.95 -17.23 -4.15
CA TYR A 274 25.75 -16.00 -4.90
C TYR A 274 27.05 -15.47 -5.49
N GLU A 275 26.94 -14.74 -6.59
CA GLU A 275 28.07 -14.14 -7.31
C GLU A 275 28.85 -13.15 -6.41
N GLN A 276 28.17 -12.41 -5.59
CA GLN A 276 28.75 -11.39 -4.70
C GLN A 276 28.66 -11.83 -3.22
N VAL A 277 29.80 -11.90 -2.57
CA VAL A 277 29.94 -12.37 -1.18
C VAL A 277 29.33 -11.40 -0.14
N ILE A 278 29.09 -10.14 -0.53
CA ILE A 278 28.57 -9.10 0.36
C ILE A 278 27.04 -9.13 0.57
N PHE A 279 26.33 -9.98 -0.16
CA PHE A 279 24.88 -10.10 -0.02
C PHE A 279 24.52 -11.52 0.42
N ASP A 280 23.73 -11.64 1.48
CA ASP A 280 23.26 -12.95 1.96
C ASP A 280 22.16 -13.52 1.05
N GLY A 281 21.43 -12.66 0.33
CA GLY A 281 20.35 -13.06 -0.56
C GLY A 281 19.07 -13.48 0.15
N ASP A 282 18.12 -14.03 -0.60
CA ASP A 282 16.86 -14.54 -0.07
C ASP A 282 16.44 -15.83 -0.80
N VAL A 283 15.44 -16.51 -0.25
CA VAL A 283 14.86 -17.71 -0.87
C VAL A 283 14.22 -17.40 -2.22
N LYS A 284 14.33 -18.33 -3.15
CA LYS A 284 13.93 -18.19 -4.56
C LYS A 284 12.51 -17.65 -4.79
N TYR A 285 11.57 -17.96 -3.91
CA TYR A 285 10.17 -17.53 -4.00
C TYR A 285 9.88 -16.17 -3.35
N HIS A 286 10.92 -15.40 -3.00
CA HIS A 286 10.82 -14.01 -2.52
C HIS A 286 11.41 -13.00 -3.51
N LEU A 287 12.26 -13.45 -4.45
CA LEU A 287 12.98 -12.57 -5.36
C LEU A 287 12.05 -11.81 -6.30
N GLY A 288 12.39 -10.56 -6.56
CA GLY A 288 11.73 -9.71 -7.56
C GLY A 288 12.26 -9.95 -8.97
N TRP A 289 11.56 -9.42 -9.96
CA TRP A 289 11.99 -9.50 -11.36
C TRP A 289 11.46 -8.33 -12.17
N THR A 290 12.28 -7.80 -13.07
CA THR A 290 11.88 -6.82 -14.07
C THR A 290 12.23 -7.34 -15.46
N SER A 291 11.30 -7.27 -16.40
CA SER A 291 11.51 -7.66 -17.80
C SER A 291 10.71 -6.78 -18.75
N ASP A 292 11.11 -6.81 -20.00
CA ASP A 292 10.35 -6.28 -21.11
C ASP A 292 9.62 -7.44 -21.81
N ARG A 293 8.34 -7.29 -22.06
CA ARG A 293 7.51 -8.25 -22.81
C ARG A 293 6.96 -7.58 -24.06
N MET A 294 6.95 -8.29 -25.17
CA MET A 294 6.19 -7.91 -26.38
C MET A 294 4.85 -8.62 -26.35
N SER A 295 3.77 -7.86 -26.49
CA SER A 295 2.43 -8.44 -26.69
C SER A 295 2.30 -9.05 -28.08
N ASP A 296 1.28 -9.87 -28.27
CA ASP A 296 0.95 -10.47 -29.56
C ASP A 296 0.73 -9.41 -30.67
N ASN A 297 0.27 -8.21 -30.31
CA ASN A 297 0.07 -7.06 -31.19
C ASN A 297 1.34 -6.19 -31.37
N GLY A 298 2.48 -6.60 -30.82
CA GLY A 298 3.76 -5.90 -30.96
C GLY A 298 3.95 -4.70 -30.02
N ASN A 299 3.10 -4.49 -29.02
CA ASN A 299 3.29 -3.46 -28.01
C ASN A 299 4.31 -3.91 -26.96
N LYS A 300 5.27 -3.03 -26.65
CA LYS A 300 6.25 -3.29 -25.60
C LYS A 300 5.68 -2.92 -24.25
N ILE A 301 5.80 -3.82 -23.27
CA ILE A 301 5.30 -3.67 -21.92
C ILE A 301 6.45 -3.93 -20.94
N LYS A 302 6.59 -3.06 -19.95
CA LYS A 302 7.52 -3.29 -18.84
C LYS A 302 6.81 -4.03 -17.71
N MET A 303 7.33 -5.17 -17.34
CA MET A 303 6.79 -6.08 -16.32
C MET A 303 7.62 -6.01 -15.06
N ASN A 304 7.02 -5.69 -13.92
CA ASN A 304 7.71 -5.61 -12.64
C ASN A 304 6.97 -6.45 -11.59
N ILE A 305 7.64 -7.44 -10.99
CA ILE A 305 7.13 -8.16 -9.82
C ILE A 305 8.02 -7.84 -8.62
N ALA A 306 7.45 -7.17 -7.63
CA ALA A 306 8.19 -6.71 -6.46
C ALA A 306 8.68 -7.89 -5.60
N PRO A 307 9.90 -7.86 -5.06
CA PRO A 307 10.33 -8.83 -4.05
C PRO A 307 9.53 -8.63 -2.77
N ASN A 308 9.34 -9.71 -2.01
CA ASN A 308 8.62 -9.64 -0.73
C ASN A 308 9.05 -10.75 0.24
N PRO A 309 8.97 -10.52 1.56
CA PRO A 309 9.21 -11.54 2.56
C PRO A 309 8.01 -12.49 2.71
N SER A 310 8.11 -13.46 3.60
CA SER A 310 6.99 -14.35 4.00
C SER A 310 5.90 -13.66 4.84
N HIS A 311 6.06 -12.38 5.18
CA HIS A 311 5.05 -11.57 5.87
C HIS A 311 3.96 -11.18 4.89
N LEU A 312 2.87 -11.93 4.90
CA LEU A 312 1.81 -11.84 3.91
C LEU A 312 1.15 -10.45 3.91
N GLU A 313 0.72 -10.01 2.74
CA GLU A 313 0.02 -8.75 2.41
C GLU A 313 0.89 -7.48 2.46
N THR A 314 2.13 -7.54 3.00
CA THR A 314 3.02 -6.37 3.07
C THR A 314 3.34 -5.78 1.71
N VAL A 315 3.49 -6.63 0.71
CA VAL A 315 3.83 -6.23 -0.66
C VAL A 315 2.74 -5.41 -1.34
N GLY A 316 1.48 -5.51 -0.89
CA GLY A 316 0.38 -4.70 -1.43
C GLY A 316 0.65 -3.20 -1.30
N ALA A 317 1.02 -2.73 -0.11
CA ALA A 317 1.40 -1.33 0.12
C ALA A 317 2.60 -0.89 -0.74
N VAL A 318 3.61 -1.76 -0.88
CA VAL A 318 4.82 -1.50 -1.68
C VAL A 318 4.47 -1.37 -3.17
N VAL A 319 3.60 -2.24 -3.69
CA VAL A 319 3.13 -2.19 -5.09
C VAL A 319 2.42 -0.87 -5.40
N GLU A 320 1.54 -0.43 -4.51
CA GLU A 320 0.84 0.85 -4.67
C GLU A 320 1.84 2.02 -4.71
N GLY A 321 2.84 2.01 -3.83
CA GLY A 321 3.88 3.03 -3.79
C GLY A 321 4.74 3.05 -5.07
N ILE A 322 5.19 1.89 -5.54
CA ILE A 322 5.94 1.76 -6.81
C ILE A 322 5.11 2.26 -7.99
N THR A 323 3.83 1.84 -8.04
CA THR A 323 2.91 2.23 -9.11
C THR A 323 2.75 3.74 -9.16
N ARG A 324 2.47 4.36 -8.01
CA ARG A 324 2.30 5.81 -7.92
C ARG A 324 3.58 6.56 -8.30
N ALA A 325 4.74 6.12 -7.86
CA ALA A 325 6.02 6.75 -8.21
C ALA A 325 6.27 6.73 -9.72
N LYS A 326 5.98 5.61 -10.39
CA LYS A 326 6.10 5.49 -11.85
C LYS A 326 5.10 6.39 -12.59
N GLN A 327 3.87 6.50 -12.10
CA GLN A 327 2.84 7.39 -12.64
C GLN A 327 3.28 8.86 -12.53
N ASP A 328 3.70 9.30 -11.35
CA ASP A 328 4.17 10.67 -11.11
C ASP A 328 5.40 11.01 -11.97
N ALA A 329 6.35 10.08 -12.09
CA ALA A 329 7.60 10.31 -12.82
C ALA A 329 7.43 10.36 -14.35
N HIS A 330 6.53 9.56 -14.93
CA HIS A 330 6.50 9.34 -16.38
C HIS A 330 5.18 9.73 -17.04
N TYR A 331 4.07 9.70 -16.31
CA TYR A 331 2.72 9.79 -16.89
C TYR A 331 1.88 10.91 -16.28
N LYS A 332 2.37 11.61 -15.26
CA LYS A 332 1.65 12.63 -14.51
C LYS A 332 0.32 12.07 -13.98
N ASP A 333 -0.81 12.62 -14.39
CA ASP A 333 -2.14 12.19 -13.94
C ASP A 333 -2.78 11.09 -14.81
N ASP A 334 -2.04 10.50 -15.76
CA ASP A 334 -2.54 9.39 -16.57
C ASP A 334 -2.35 8.05 -15.87
N PHE A 335 -3.29 7.73 -14.98
CA PHE A 335 -3.30 6.49 -14.22
C PHE A 335 -3.57 5.24 -15.08
N SER A 336 -3.92 5.39 -16.37
CA SER A 336 -4.17 4.25 -17.25
C SER A 336 -2.88 3.55 -17.71
N LYS A 337 -1.74 4.20 -17.62
CA LYS A 337 -0.45 3.73 -18.15
C LYS A 337 0.27 2.70 -17.30
N VAL A 338 0.00 2.67 -16.00
CA VAL A 338 0.59 1.71 -15.06
C VAL A 338 -0.51 0.94 -14.36
N LEU A 339 -0.46 -0.39 -14.44
CA LEU A 339 -1.46 -1.28 -13.87
C LEU A 339 -0.91 -2.02 -12.66
N PRO A 340 -1.39 -1.73 -11.44
CA PRO A 340 -1.09 -2.54 -10.26
C PRO A 340 -1.94 -3.81 -10.21
N ILE A 341 -1.31 -4.94 -9.87
CA ILE A 341 -1.96 -6.23 -9.62
C ILE A 341 -1.43 -6.79 -8.31
N VAL A 342 -2.31 -7.14 -7.38
CA VAL A 342 -1.94 -7.81 -6.13
C VAL A 342 -2.59 -9.19 -6.08
N VAL A 343 -1.75 -10.23 -5.94
CA VAL A 343 -2.22 -11.62 -5.82
C VAL A 343 -2.14 -12.05 -4.37
N HIS A 344 -3.30 -12.34 -3.78
CA HIS A 344 -3.51 -12.67 -2.38
C HIS A 344 -3.72 -14.17 -2.13
N GLY A 345 -3.45 -14.63 -0.93
CA GLY A 345 -4.02 -15.87 -0.40
C GLY A 345 -5.33 -15.61 0.34
N ASP A 346 -6.28 -16.55 0.27
CA ASP A 346 -7.63 -16.39 0.86
C ASP A 346 -7.64 -16.15 2.38
N ALA A 347 -6.77 -16.84 3.09
CA ALA A 347 -6.65 -16.66 4.54
C ALA A 347 -5.96 -15.33 4.90
N ALA A 348 -5.01 -14.87 4.06
CA ALA A 348 -4.25 -13.67 4.29
C ALA A 348 -5.10 -12.41 4.04
N ILE A 349 -5.76 -12.30 2.91
CA ILE A 349 -6.62 -11.14 2.58
C ILE A 349 -7.74 -10.96 3.63
N ALA A 350 -8.29 -12.06 4.16
CA ALA A 350 -9.34 -12.01 5.18
C ALA A 350 -8.82 -11.71 6.59
N GLY A 351 -7.54 -12.04 6.89
CA GLY A 351 -7.00 -12.02 8.25
C GLY A 351 -6.05 -10.86 8.55
N GLN A 352 -5.39 -10.30 7.53
CA GLN A 352 -4.38 -9.26 7.71
C GLN A 352 -4.99 -7.86 7.63
N GLY A 353 -4.96 -7.10 8.74
CA GLY A 353 -5.51 -5.75 8.80
C GLY A 353 -4.88 -4.77 7.83
N LEU A 354 -3.63 -5.01 7.40
CA LEU A 354 -2.94 -4.19 6.40
C LEU A 354 -3.70 -4.10 5.08
N VAL A 355 -4.43 -5.14 4.68
CA VAL A 355 -5.28 -5.10 3.48
C VAL A 355 -6.31 -3.98 3.59
N TYR A 356 -6.97 -3.86 4.75
CA TYR A 356 -7.92 -2.77 5.00
C TYR A 356 -7.26 -1.39 4.90
N GLU A 357 -6.06 -1.23 5.46
CA GLU A 357 -5.31 0.03 5.41
C GLU A 357 -4.96 0.41 3.96
N VAL A 358 -4.51 -0.55 3.14
CA VAL A 358 -4.13 -0.32 1.74
C VAL A 358 -5.34 0.04 0.88
N ILE A 359 -6.46 -0.69 0.97
CA ILE A 359 -7.64 -0.37 0.14
C ILE A 359 -8.25 0.99 0.47
N GLN A 360 -8.07 1.51 1.70
CA GLN A 360 -8.50 2.87 2.04
C GLN A 360 -7.70 3.94 1.27
N MET A 361 -6.52 3.62 0.74
CA MET A 361 -5.71 4.53 -0.07
C MET A 361 -6.25 4.75 -1.48
N ALA A 362 -7.08 3.84 -1.99
CA ALA A 362 -7.47 3.73 -3.40
C ALA A 362 -8.01 5.02 -4.04
N SER A 363 -8.60 5.92 -3.24
CA SER A 363 -9.20 7.18 -3.73
C SER A 363 -8.59 8.43 -3.08
N LEU A 364 -7.55 8.29 -2.25
CA LEU A 364 -6.89 9.41 -1.61
C LEU A 364 -5.88 10.06 -2.57
N ASP A 365 -5.88 11.39 -2.66
CA ASP A 365 -5.08 12.13 -3.64
C ASP A 365 -3.57 11.84 -3.56
N GLY A 366 -3.04 11.66 -2.37
CA GLY A 366 -1.64 11.31 -2.15
C GLY A 366 -1.26 9.87 -2.50
N TYR A 367 -2.26 8.97 -2.70
CA TYR A 367 -2.01 7.52 -2.73
C TYR A 367 -2.67 6.80 -3.91
N LYS A 368 -3.74 7.34 -4.50
CA LYS A 368 -4.49 6.69 -5.58
C LYS A 368 -3.59 6.33 -6.76
N THR A 369 -3.86 5.17 -7.36
CA THR A 369 -3.13 4.60 -8.50
C THR A 369 -4.02 4.35 -9.72
N GLY A 370 -5.30 4.78 -9.64
CA GLY A 370 -6.28 4.52 -10.69
C GLY A 370 -6.89 3.12 -10.61
N GLY A 371 -6.90 2.54 -9.41
CA GLY A 371 -7.49 1.23 -9.12
C GLY A 371 -6.53 0.06 -9.32
N THR A 372 -6.69 -0.94 -8.48
CA THR A 372 -5.87 -2.16 -8.39
C THR A 372 -6.71 -3.38 -8.72
N ILE A 373 -6.15 -4.34 -9.45
CA ILE A 373 -6.76 -5.64 -9.63
C ILE A 373 -6.27 -6.55 -8.50
N HIS A 374 -7.18 -6.91 -7.59
CA HIS A 374 -6.92 -7.84 -6.51
C HIS A 374 -7.34 -9.25 -6.91
N MET A 375 -6.38 -10.14 -7.09
CA MET A 375 -6.63 -11.53 -7.44
C MET A 375 -6.39 -12.43 -6.22
N VAL A 376 -7.37 -13.25 -5.86
CA VAL A 376 -7.22 -14.16 -4.71
C VAL A 376 -7.07 -15.57 -5.20
N VAL A 377 -5.92 -16.18 -4.94
CA VAL A 377 -5.68 -17.63 -5.12
C VAL A 377 -6.30 -18.34 -3.92
N ASN A 378 -7.60 -18.65 -4.03
CA ASN A 378 -8.40 -19.19 -2.94
C ASN A 378 -8.33 -20.71 -2.91
N ASN A 379 -7.45 -21.24 -2.10
CA ASN A 379 -7.33 -22.68 -1.91
C ASN A 379 -8.12 -23.22 -0.70
N GLN A 380 -8.92 -22.39 -0.06
CA GLN A 380 -9.87 -22.73 1.01
C GLN A 380 -9.23 -23.21 2.34
N ILE A 381 -7.94 -22.99 2.51
CA ILE A 381 -7.21 -23.39 3.71
C ILE A 381 -6.00 -22.48 3.96
N GLY A 382 -5.85 -21.95 5.17
CA GLY A 382 -4.67 -21.21 5.62
C GLY A 382 -3.81 -22.06 6.54
N PHE A 383 -2.56 -22.38 6.17
CA PHE A 383 -1.74 -23.36 6.86
C PHE A 383 -2.51 -24.69 7.05
N THR A 384 -3.02 -24.96 8.25
CA THR A 384 -3.86 -26.12 8.61
C THR A 384 -5.28 -25.72 9.02
N THR A 385 -5.61 -24.41 8.98
CA THR A 385 -6.92 -23.90 9.42
C THR A 385 -7.90 -23.88 8.25
N ASN A 386 -9.04 -24.51 8.44
CA ASN A 386 -10.14 -24.52 7.47
C ASN A 386 -10.74 -23.12 7.37
N TYR A 387 -11.24 -22.73 6.19
CA TYR A 387 -11.88 -21.42 6.00
C TYR A 387 -13.07 -21.16 6.96
N LEU A 388 -13.74 -22.23 7.42
CA LEU A 388 -14.83 -22.16 8.41
C LEU A 388 -14.37 -21.69 9.80
N ASP A 389 -13.12 -21.93 10.12
CA ASP A 389 -12.49 -21.56 11.40
C ASP A 389 -11.62 -20.31 11.25
N ALA A 390 -11.38 -19.87 10.00
CA ALA A 390 -10.46 -18.77 9.69
C ALA A 390 -11.14 -17.40 9.60
N ARG A 391 -12.44 -17.35 9.29
CA ARG A 391 -13.16 -16.08 9.12
C ARG A 391 -14.66 -16.23 9.40
N SER A 392 -15.26 -15.13 9.84
CA SER A 392 -16.73 -15.03 10.06
C SER A 392 -17.46 -14.56 8.79
N SER A 393 -16.78 -13.89 7.87
CA SER A 393 -17.34 -13.41 6.61
C SER A 393 -17.69 -14.56 5.65
N THR A 394 -18.64 -14.31 4.76
CA THR A 394 -19.04 -15.28 3.74
C THR A 394 -17.89 -15.58 2.78
N TYR A 395 -17.25 -14.53 2.30
CA TYR A 395 -16.10 -14.61 1.40
C TYR A 395 -14.85 -14.01 2.01
N CYS A 396 -13.68 -14.46 1.54
CA CYS A 396 -12.40 -13.84 1.94
C CYS A 396 -12.26 -12.42 1.37
N THR A 397 -12.96 -12.12 0.30
CA THR A 397 -12.97 -10.84 -0.41
C THR A 397 -13.98 -9.82 0.13
N ASP A 398 -14.70 -10.12 1.22
CA ASP A 398 -15.68 -9.20 1.81
C ASP A 398 -15.07 -7.84 2.21
N VAL A 399 -13.75 -7.78 2.40
CA VAL A 399 -13.01 -6.53 2.63
C VAL A 399 -13.13 -5.55 1.44
N GLY A 400 -13.25 -6.02 0.20
CA GLY A 400 -13.41 -5.18 -0.99
C GLY A 400 -14.73 -4.39 -1.02
N LYS A 401 -15.74 -4.83 -0.28
CA LYS A 401 -17.03 -4.14 -0.16
C LYS A 401 -16.94 -2.80 0.59
N VAL A 402 -15.90 -2.61 1.39
CA VAL A 402 -15.65 -1.37 2.13
C VAL A 402 -15.47 -0.18 1.19
N THR A 403 -14.81 -0.39 0.06
CA THR A 403 -14.61 0.63 -0.99
C THR A 403 -15.61 0.54 -2.13
N LEU A 404 -16.69 -0.24 -1.95
CA LEU A 404 -17.73 -0.46 -2.95
C LEU A 404 -17.15 -0.98 -4.28
N SER A 405 -16.17 -1.89 -4.19
CA SER A 405 -15.53 -2.53 -5.34
C SER A 405 -16.32 -3.77 -5.75
N PRO A 406 -16.53 -4.05 -7.04
CA PRO A 406 -17.17 -5.30 -7.47
C PRO A 406 -16.28 -6.50 -7.14
N VAL A 407 -16.92 -7.62 -6.80
CA VAL A 407 -16.24 -8.89 -6.49
C VAL A 407 -16.79 -9.98 -7.40
N LEU A 408 -15.87 -10.71 -8.05
CA LEU A 408 -16.23 -11.87 -8.87
C LEU A 408 -15.65 -13.13 -8.21
N HIS A 409 -16.49 -14.17 -8.07
CA HIS A 409 -16.12 -15.49 -7.58
C HIS A 409 -16.16 -16.47 -8.75
N VAL A 410 -15.04 -17.11 -9.05
CA VAL A 410 -14.93 -17.96 -10.24
C VAL A 410 -14.38 -19.33 -9.87
N ASN A 411 -14.91 -20.37 -10.51
CA ASN A 411 -14.37 -21.72 -10.41
C ASN A 411 -13.00 -21.79 -11.12
N ALA A 412 -11.94 -22.09 -10.39
CA ALA A 412 -10.59 -22.18 -10.94
C ALA A 412 -10.41 -23.33 -11.95
N ASP A 413 -11.30 -24.32 -12.00
CA ASP A 413 -11.29 -25.37 -13.01
C ASP A 413 -11.85 -24.92 -14.36
N ASP A 414 -12.66 -23.86 -14.40
CA ASP A 414 -13.19 -23.29 -15.62
C ASP A 414 -12.27 -22.17 -16.14
N ALA A 415 -11.29 -22.56 -16.94
CA ALA A 415 -10.28 -21.62 -17.43
C ALA A 415 -10.87 -20.50 -18.32
N GLU A 416 -11.92 -20.79 -19.10
CA GLU A 416 -12.58 -19.77 -19.91
C GLU A 416 -13.32 -18.75 -19.04
N ALA A 417 -14.03 -19.21 -18.01
CA ALA A 417 -14.70 -18.34 -17.05
C ALA A 417 -13.69 -17.48 -16.26
N VAL A 418 -12.55 -18.06 -15.86
CA VAL A 418 -11.48 -17.33 -15.18
C VAL A 418 -10.91 -16.22 -16.06
N VAL A 419 -10.62 -16.50 -17.33
CA VAL A 419 -10.15 -15.50 -18.30
C VAL A 419 -11.21 -14.42 -18.52
N HIS A 420 -12.50 -14.80 -18.67
CA HIS A 420 -13.60 -13.86 -18.85
C HIS A 420 -13.75 -12.89 -17.66
N ALA A 421 -13.75 -13.41 -16.45
CA ALA A 421 -13.80 -12.59 -15.24
C ALA A 421 -12.56 -11.69 -15.08
N SER A 422 -11.39 -12.16 -15.53
CA SER A 422 -10.16 -11.36 -15.52
C SER A 422 -10.22 -10.18 -16.50
N LEU A 423 -10.82 -10.37 -17.66
CA LEU A 423 -11.07 -9.28 -18.62
C LEU A 423 -12.11 -8.29 -18.11
N PHE A 424 -13.16 -8.76 -17.43
CA PHE A 424 -14.09 -7.87 -16.72
C PHE A 424 -13.33 -6.98 -15.73
N ALA A 425 -12.48 -7.58 -14.90
CA ALA A 425 -11.72 -6.84 -13.88
C ALA A 425 -10.84 -5.76 -14.51
N LEU A 426 -10.15 -6.09 -15.59
CA LEU A 426 -9.32 -5.14 -16.33
C LEU A 426 -10.14 -3.99 -16.92
N GLU A 427 -11.21 -4.30 -17.67
CA GLU A 427 -12.00 -3.26 -18.36
C GLU A 427 -12.75 -2.37 -17.37
N TYR A 428 -13.24 -2.93 -16.26
CA TYR A 428 -13.83 -2.15 -15.17
C TYR A 428 -12.82 -1.18 -14.57
N ARG A 429 -11.61 -1.67 -14.24
CA ARG A 429 -10.52 -0.84 -13.71
C ARG A 429 -10.13 0.27 -14.68
N MET A 430 -9.95 -0.07 -15.95
CA MET A 430 -9.54 0.91 -16.97
C MET A 430 -10.60 2.00 -17.19
N ARG A 431 -11.89 1.62 -17.16
CA ARG A 431 -12.98 2.57 -17.34
C ARG A 431 -13.23 3.46 -16.13
N PHE A 432 -13.26 2.89 -14.93
CA PHE A 432 -13.72 3.60 -13.72
C PHE A 432 -12.59 4.00 -12.79
N GLN A 433 -11.37 3.54 -13.02
CA GLN A 433 -10.21 3.77 -12.15
C GLN A 433 -10.51 3.43 -10.68
N ARG A 434 -11.07 2.23 -10.46
CA ARG A 434 -11.45 1.68 -9.15
C ARG A 434 -10.92 0.26 -8.99
N ASP A 435 -10.75 -0.13 -7.74
CA ASP A 435 -10.37 -1.49 -7.40
C ASP A 435 -11.44 -2.50 -7.82
N VAL A 436 -11.00 -3.70 -8.11
CA VAL A 436 -11.83 -4.85 -8.41
C VAL A 436 -11.22 -6.11 -7.81
N PHE A 437 -12.06 -6.99 -7.28
CA PHE A 437 -11.63 -8.22 -6.63
C PHE A 437 -12.06 -9.45 -7.42
N LEU A 438 -11.13 -10.35 -7.63
CA LEU A 438 -11.33 -11.60 -8.36
C LEU A 438 -10.93 -12.78 -7.46
N ASP A 439 -11.91 -13.55 -7.01
CA ASP A 439 -11.75 -14.70 -6.12
C ASP A 439 -11.72 -15.98 -6.97
N LEU A 440 -10.53 -16.56 -7.17
CA LEU A 440 -10.32 -17.81 -7.92
C LEU A 440 -10.44 -18.99 -6.95
N LEU A 441 -11.62 -19.60 -6.89
CA LEU A 441 -11.88 -20.73 -6.01
C LEU A 441 -11.30 -22.02 -6.60
N GLY A 442 -10.22 -22.46 -6.03
CA GLY A 442 -9.57 -23.72 -6.36
C GLY A 442 -9.29 -24.56 -5.12
N TYR A 443 -8.18 -25.24 -5.13
CA TYR A 443 -7.71 -26.08 -4.03
C TYR A 443 -6.18 -26.03 -3.92
N ARG A 444 -5.62 -26.64 -2.92
CA ARG A 444 -4.20 -26.83 -2.72
C ARG A 444 -3.86 -28.31 -2.78
N LYS A 445 -3.10 -28.74 -3.77
CA LYS A 445 -2.81 -30.16 -4.01
C LYS A 445 -1.95 -30.79 -2.91
N TYR A 446 -0.91 -30.08 -2.46
CA TYR A 446 0.00 -30.53 -1.40
C TYR A 446 -0.35 -29.84 -0.06
N GLY A 447 0.46 -30.03 0.98
CA GLY A 447 0.35 -29.33 2.25
C GLY A 447 0.64 -27.83 2.14
N HIS A 448 0.95 -27.17 3.25
CA HIS A 448 1.39 -25.77 3.20
C HIS A 448 2.59 -25.60 2.27
N ASN A 449 3.49 -26.58 2.30
CA ASN A 449 4.56 -26.79 1.33
C ASN A 449 4.66 -28.29 1.01
N GLU A 450 5.60 -28.66 0.14
CA GLU A 450 5.74 -30.03 -0.39
C GLU A 450 6.25 -31.05 0.64
N GLY A 451 6.80 -30.58 1.77
CA GLY A 451 7.21 -31.44 2.89
C GLY A 451 6.13 -31.71 3.95
N ASP A 452 4.94 -31.09 3.80
CA ASP A 452 3.84 -31.20 4.75
C ASP A 452 2.83 -32.28 4.34
N GLU A 453 2.31 -33.04 5.31
CA GLU A 453 1.26 -34.06 5.09
C GLU A 453 -0.12 -33.49 5.50
N PRO A 454 -0.89 -32.95 4.57
CA PRO A 454 -2.14 -32.23 4.87
C PRO A 454 -3.29 -33.11 5.36
N ARG A 455 -3.21 -34.42 5.16
CA ARG A 455 -4.25 -35.39 5.60
C ARG A 455 -4.30 -35.53 7.12
N PHE A 456 -3.24 -35.09 7.85
CA PHE A 456 -3.29 -35.06 9.32
C PHE A 456 -4.40 -34.11 9.83
N THR A 457 -4.68 -33.04 9.14
CA THR A 457 -5.66 -32.04 9.56
C THR A 457 -6.90 -31.98 8.67
N GLN A 458 -6.77 -32.33 7.37
CA GLN A 458 -7.84 -32.22 6.38
C GLN A 458 -8.08 -33.54 5.60
N PRO A 459 -8.28 -34.68 6.26
CA PRO A 459 -8.32 -35.98 5.57
C PRO A 459 -9.45 -36.10 4.53
N LYS A 460 -10.63 -35.54 4.83
CA LYS A 460 -11.78 -35.58 3.92
C LYS A 460 -11.55 -34.72 2.65
N LEU A 461 -11.01 -33.54 2.81
CA LEU A 461 -10.70 -32.64 1.70
C LEU A 461 -9.66 -33.26 0.78
N TYR A 462 -8.54 -33.72 1.32
CA TYR A 462 -7.45 -34.27 0.50
C TYR A 462 -7.79 -35.63 -0.13
N LYS A 463 -8.79 -36.37 0.44
CA LYS A 463 -9.36 -37.52 -0.24
C LYS A 463 -10.18 -37.12 -1.48
N ALA A 464 -10.84 -35.99 -1.47
CA ALA A 464 -11.51 -35.43 -2.64
C ALA A 464 -10.49 -34.91 -3.68
N ILE A 465 -9.53 -34.11 -3.25
CA ILE A 465 -8.48 -33.55 -4.11
C ILE A 465 -7.68 -34.66 -4.85
N ALA A 466 -7.35 -35.76 -4.15
CA ALA A 466 -6.60 -36.87 -4.75
C ALA A 466 -7.32 -37.58 -5.92
N LYS A 467 -8.62 -37.36 -6.05
CA LYS A 467 -9.45 -37.94 -7.13
C LYS A 467 -9.85 -36.92 -8.17
N HIS A 468 -9.51 -35.66 -7.93
CA HIS A 468 -9.90 -34.54 -8.78
C HIS A 468 -8.89 -34.37 -9.92
N GLU A 469 -9.38 -34.21 -11.13
CA GLU A 469 -8.57 -33.91 -12.30
C GLU A 469 -8.10 -32.46 -12.26
N ASN A 470 -6.92 -32.17 -12.80
CA ASN A 470 -6.42 -30.80 -12.83
C ASN A 470 -7.13 -29.96 -13.92
N PRO A 471 -7.11 -28.64 -13.82
CA PRO A 471 -7.83 -27.74 -14.75
C PRO A 471 -7.43 -27.93 -16.23
N ARG A 472 -6.16 -28.27 -16.53
CA ARG A 472 -5.72 -28.55 -17.93
C ARG A 472 -6.43 -29.75 -18.51
N ASP A 473 -6.47 -30.86 -17.76
CA ASP A 473 -7.05 -32.11 -18.26
C ASP A 473 -8.57 -31.98 -18.41
N ILE A 474 -9.24 -31.28 -17.47
CA ILE A 474 -10.67 -30.94 -17.58
C ILE A 474 -10.92 -30.08 -18.82
N TYR A 475 -10.11 -29.06 -19.05
CA TYR A 475 -10.29 -28.16 -20.20
C TYR A 475 -9.96 -28.85 -21.52
N ALA A 476 -8.92 -29.67 -21.55
CA ALA A 476 -8.56 -30.45 -22.72
C ALA A 476 -9.65 -31.41 -23.15
N ALA A 477 -10.27 -32.13 -22.19
CA ALA A 477 -11.41 -32.99 -22.46
C ALA A 477 -12.59 -32.22 -23.08
N LYS A 478 -12.87 -31.01 -22.61
CA LYS A 478 -13.86 -30.10 -23.22
C LYS A 478 -13.50 -29.77 -24.67
N LEU A 479 -12.25 -29.36 -24.95
CA LEU A 479 -11.84 -28.99 -26.33
C LEU A 479 -11.81 -30.18 -27.29
N ILE A 480 -11.51 -31.39 -26.82
CA ILE A 480 -11.62 -32.62 -27.59
C ILE A 480 -13.10 -32.90 -27.93
N ALA A 481 -14.00 -32.79 -26.97
CA ALA A 481 -15.43 -32.99 -27.19
C ALA A 481 -16.03 -31.95 -28.14
N GLU A 482 -15.50 -30.70 -28.15
CA GLU A 482 -15.86 -29.67 -29.10
C GLU A 482 -15.20 -29.85 -30.51
N GLY A 483 -14.27 -30.82 -30.66
CA GLY A 483 -13.57 -31.09 -31.92
C GLY A 483 -12.52 -30.04 -32.31
N ILE A 484 -12.05 -29.23 -31.33
CA ILE A 484 -11.05 -28.16 -31.55
C ILE A 484 -9.63 -28.71 -31.54
N ILE A 485 -9.35 -29.74 -30.74
CA ILE A 485 -8.04 -30.43 -30.66
C ILE A 485 -8.26 -31.95 -30.69
N ASP A 486 -7.19 -32.69 -30.91
CA ASP A 486 -7.11 -34.15 -30.75
C ASP A 486 -6.24 -34.51 -29.51
N GLU A 487 -6.25 -35.79 -29.14
CA GLU A 487 -5.45 -36.30 -27.99
C GLU A 487 -3.94 -36.12 -28.19
N ASN A 488 -3.44 -36.12 -29.43
CA ASN A 488 -2.02 -35.93 -29.75
C ASN A 488 -1.56 -34.49 -29.49
N TYR A 489 -2.47 -33.52 -29.59
CA TYR A 489 -2.15 -32.12 -29.42
C TYR A 489 -1.59 -31.82 -28.02
N ILE A 490 -2.22 -32.38 -26.98
CA ILE A 490 -1.79 -32.18 -25.57
C ILE A 490 -0.43 -32.82 -25.34
N SER A 491 -0.25 -34.08 -25.78
CA SER A 491 1.01 -34.80 -25.60
C SER A 491 2.17 -34.09 -26.26
N LYS A 492 1.92 -33.45 -27.43
CA LYS A 492 2.91 -32.65 -28.14
C LYS A 492 3.27 -31.38 -27.34
N LEU A 493 2.29 -30.62 -26.87
CA LEU A 493 2.54 -29.44 -26.05
C LEU A 493 3.33 -29.74 -24.77
N GLU A 494 2.99 -30.86 -24.11
CA GLU A 494 3.67 -31.29 -22.91
C GLU A 494 5.14 -31.66 -23.18
N GLN A 495 5.39 -32.42 -24.27
CA GLN A 495 6.74 -32.82 -24.63
C GLN A 495 7.61 -31.62 -25.04
N GLU A 496 7.08 -30.71 -25.89
CA GLU A 496 7.79 -29.50 -26.31
C GLU A 496 8.23 -28.64 -25.12
N TYR A 497 7.35 -28.41 -24.16
CA TYR A 497 7.67 -27.59 -23.01
C TYR A 497 8.64 -28.30 -22.05
N LYS A 498 8.49 -29.62 -21.87
CA LYS A 498 9.41 -30.44 -21.09
C LYS A 498 10.83 -30.44 -21.68
N ASP A 499 10.97 -30.57 -23.01
CA ASP A 499 12.25 -30.52 -23.66
C ASP A 499 12.94 -29.16 -23.49
N SER A 500 12.16 -28.09 -23.53
CA SER A 500 12.65 -26.74 -23.22
C SER A 500 13.20 -26.66 -21.77
N LEU A 501 12.46 -27.19 -20.79
CA LEU A 501 12.87 -27.18 -19.38
C LEU A 501 14.11 -28.08 -19.14
N GLU A 502 14.24 -29.24 -19.83
CA GLU A 502 15.44 -30.08 -19.72
C GLU A 502 16.67 -29.34 -20.28
N THR A 503 16.53 -28.61 -21.40
CA THR A 503 17.60 -27.79 -21.95
C THR A 503 18.05 -26.72 -20.96
N GLU A 504 17.11 -25.99 -20.34
CA GLU A 504 17.43 -24.98 -19.35
C GLU A 504 18.02 -25.58 -18.08
N LEU A 505 17.65 -26.80 -17.70
CA LEU A 505 18.26 -27.52 -16.59
C LEU A 505 19.70 -27.90 -16.88
N GLU A 506 20.00 -28.32 -18.10
CA GLU A 506 21.40 -28.60 -18.54
C GLU A 506 22.23 -27.33 -18.54
N ASP A 507 21.65 -26.19 -18.96
CA ASP A 507 22.35 -24.90 -18.94
C ASP A 507 22.59 -24.41 -17.53
N SER A 508 21.62 -24.55 -16.62
CA SER A 508 21.81 -24.19 -15.22
C SER A 508 23.00 -24.91 -14.56
N ARG A 509 23.22 -26.19 -14.92
CA ARG A 509 24.31 -27.00 -14.37
C ARG A 509 25.70 -26.56 -14.82
N LYS A 510 25.82 -25.77 -15.91
CA LYS A 510 27.06 -25.20 -16.40
C LYS A 510 27.48 -23.94 -15.64
N GLU A 511 26.55 -23.32 -14.91
CA GLU A 511 26.82 -22.13 -14.12
C GLU A 511 27.28 -22.51 -12.70
N ASP A 512 28.36 -21.89 -12.23
CA ASP A 512 28.92 -22.18 -10.89
C ASP A 512 28.24 -21.39 -9.76
N LYS A 513 27.59 -20.26 -10.09
CA LYS A 513 27.00 -19.33 -9.12
C LYS A 513 25.61 -18.85 -9.56
N THR A 514 24.83 -18.44 -8.59
CA THR A 514 23.51 -17.79 -8.80
C THR A 514 23.69 -16.27 -8.85
N VAL A 515 23.02 -15.62 -9.81
CA VAL A 515 23.03 -14.16 -9.98
C VAL A 515 21.70 -13.59 -9.49
N ILE A 516 21.75 -12.64 -8.55
CA ILE A 516 20.58 -11.82 -8.20
C ILE A 516 20.55 -10.65 -9.17
N THR A 517 19.60 -10.68 -10.11
CA THR A 517 19.35 -9.55 -11.01
C THR A 517 18.67 -8.42 -10.22
N PRO A 518 19.22 -7.21 -10.21
CA PRO A 518 18.61 -6.08 -9.53
C PRO A 518 17.22 -5.78 -10.07
N PHE A 519 16.25 -5.68 -9.18
CA PHE A 519 14.88 -5.25 -9.52
C PHE A 519 14.88 -3.77 -9.91
N MET A 520 14.20 -3.40 -10.99
CA MET A 520 14.13 -2.02 -11.49
C MET A 520 15.49 -1.35 -11.75
N ALA A 521 16.43 -2.09 -12.34
CA ALA A 521 17.80 -1.60 -12.58
C ALA A 521 17.90 -0.30 -13.41
N ASP A 522 16.89 -0.01 -14.26
CA ASP A 522 16.86 1.21 -15.08
C ASP A 522 16.65 2.46 -14.22
N GLU A 523 15.80 2.40 -13.22
CA GLU A 523 15.51 3.51 -12.30
C GLU A 523 16.72 3.83 -11.41
N TRP A 524 17.57 2.83 -11.16
CA TRP A 524 18.78 2.93 -10.32
C TRP A 524 20.06 3.15 -11.11
N LYS A 525 19.96 3.44 -12.40
CA LYS A 525 21.14 3.70 -13.25
C LYS A 525 21.90 4.93 -12.75
N GLY A 526 23.20 4.75 -12.48
CA GLY A 526 24.09 5.81 -11.96
C GLY A 526 24.23 5.84 -10.44
N PHE A 527 23.46 5.02 -9.73
CA PHE A 527 23.68 4.78 -8.30
C PHE A 527 24.63 3.60 -8.07
N VAL A 528 25.42 3.70 -7.01
CA VAL A 528 26.41 2.67 -6.65
C VAL A 528 26.07 2.07 -5.30
N SER A 529 26.41 0.79 -5.09
CA SER A 529 26.42 0.20 -3.75
C SER A 529 27.72 0.60 -3.05
N VAL A 530 27.61 1.02 -1.79
CA VAL A 530 28.73 1.58 -1.03
C VAL A 530 28.90 0.88 0.30
N GLN A 531 30.16 0.84 0.79
CA GLN A 531 30.53 0.36 2.11
C GLN A 531 30.78 1.53 3.08
N GLU A 532 30.99 1.24 4.38
CA GLU A 532 31.13 2.22 5.45
C GLU A 532 32.09 3.37 5.13
N ASP A 533 33.28 3.07 4.62
CA ASP A 533 34.29 4.06 4.26
C ASP A 533 33.77 5.12 3.25
N GLU A 534 32.83 4.75 2.40
CA GLU A 534 32.20 5.68 1.43
C GLU A 534 31.03 6.45 2.04
N MET A 535 30.27 5.79 2.93
CA MET A 535 29.11 6.41 3.60
C MET A 535 29.52 7.60 4.49
N VAL A 536 30.70 7.54 5.07
CA VAL A 536 31.22 8.60 5.97
C VAL A 536 32.03 9.69 5.26
N LYS A 537 32.23 9.60 3.93
CA LYS A 537 32.91 10.66 3.16
C LYS A 537 32.10 11.95 3.19
N PRO A 538 32.77 13.09 3.40
CA PRO A 538 32.09 14.40 3.33
C PRO A 538 31.47 14.63 1.95
N ILE A 539 30.21 15.06 1.94
CA ILE A 539 29.48 15.48 0.73
C ILE A 539 29.23 16.98 0.84
N ASP A 540 29.58 17.74 -0.21
CA ASP A 540 29.27 19.15 -0.28
C ASP A 540 27.75 19.35 -0.40
N THR A 541 27.16 19.92 0.63
CA THR A 541 25.74 20.25 0.71
C THR A 541 25.51 21.75 0.84
N SER A 542 26.54 22.57 0.63
CA SER A 542 26.46 24.03 0.59
C SER A 542 25.44 24.49 -0.47
N TYR A 543 24.88 25.68 -0.27
CA TYR A 543 23.91 26.24 -1.22
C TYR A 543 24.00 27.76 -1.29
N PRO A 544 24.05 28.36 -2.50
CA PRO A 544 24.29 29.80 -2.63
C PRO A 544 23.27 30.64 -1.89
N LYS A 545 23.74 31.66 -1.15
CA LYS A 545 22.90 32.55 -0.34
C LYS A 545 21.83 33.28 -1.17
N GLU A 546 22.16 33.66 -2.40
CA GLU A 546 21.22 34.31 -3.32
C GLU A 546 20.04 33.38 -3.66
N LYS A 547 20.30 32.08 -3.83
CA LYS A 547 19.27 31.11 -4.08
C LYS A 547 18.44 30.79 -2.82
N LEU A 548 19.07 30.74 -1.65
CA LEU A 548 18.34 30.65 -0.38
C LEU A 548 17.40 31.84 -0.21
N THR A 549 17.85 33.04 -0.62
CA THR A 549 17.04 34.25 -0.59
C THR A 549 15.82 34.17 -1.54
N GLN A 550 15.98 33.58 -2.73
CA GLN A 550 14.84 33.33 -3.63
C GLN A 550 13.80 32.38 -3.01
N ILE A 551 14.26 31.28 -2.38
CA ILE A 551 13.38 30.35 -1.70
C ILE A 551 12.67 31.05 -0.53
N ALA A 552 13.41 31.78 0.32
CA ALA A 552 12.85 32.51 1.46
C ALA A 552 11.78 33.52 1.03
N ASN A 553 12.00 34.22 -0.09
CA ASN A 553 10.99 35.12 -0.66
C ASN A 553 9.70 34.40 -1.01
N SER A 554 9.78 33.21 -1.62
CA SER A 554 8.60 32.42 -1.95
C SER A 554 7.88 31.91 -0.69
N LEU A 555 8.61 31.43 0.31
CA LEU A 555 8.07 30.94 1.58
C LEU A 555 7.41 32.04 2.43
N THR A 556 7.81 33.32 2.22
CA THR A 556 7.34 34.48 2.99
C THR A 556 6.47 35.45 2.18
N SER A 557 5.96 34.99 1.03
CA SER A 557 5.09 35.77 0.15
C SER A 557 3.82 34.98 -0.20
N LEU A 558 2.70 35.35 0.41
CA LEU A 558 1.42 34.79 0.08
C LEU A 558 0.80 35.42 -1.17
N PRO A 559 -0.02 34.68 -1.96
CA PRO A 559 -0.69 35.24 -3.15
C PRO A 559 -1.56 36.46 -2.82
N LYS A 560 -1.39 37.51 -3.60
CA LYS A 560 -2.16 38.77 -3.44
C LYS A 560 -3.64 38.54 -3.76
N GLY A 561 -4.52 39.21 -3.01
CA GLY A 561 -5.99 39.14 -3.23
C GLY A 561 -6.67 37.94 -2.58
N LYS A 562 -5.92 37.06 -1.92
CA LYS A 562 -6.47 35.96 -1.10
C LYS A 562 -6.41 36.34 0.38
N LYS A 563 -7.42 35.95 1.14
CA LYS A 563 -7.51 36.18 2.58
C LYS A 563 -7.05 34.92 3.33
N PHE A 564 -6.15 35.10 4.28
CA PHE A 564 -5.66 34.03 5.13
C PHE A 564 -6.01 34.30 6.62
N LEU A 565 -5.99 33.24 7.43
CA LEU A 565 -6.16 33.40 8.86
C LEU A 565 -5.06 34.32 9.41
N ARG A 566 -5.41 35.32 10.22
CA ARG A 566 -4.45 36.27 10.83
C ARG A 566 -3.21 35.62 11.46
N LYS A 567 -3.35 34.39 12.00
CA LYS A 567 -2.23 33.63 12.54
C LYS A 567 -1.26 33.15 11.45
N VAL A 568 -1.76 32.87 10.23
CA VAL A 568 -0.93 32.52 9.07
C VAL A 568 -0.16 33.75 8.60
N ASP A 569 -0.81 34.91 8.46
CA ASP A 569 -0.13 36.16 8.10
C ASP A 569 0.99 36.48 9.08
N LYS A 570 0.72 36.34 10.39
CA LYS A 570 1.74 36.52 11.41
C LYS A 570 2.89 35.51 11.29
N LEU A 571 2.61 34.24 11.06
CA LEU A 571 3.64 33.21 10.88
C LEU A 571 4.55 33.53 9.71
N VAL A 572 3.98 33.94 8.58
CA VAL A 572 4.72 34.29 7.37
C VAL A 572 5.60 35.55 7.60
N GLU A 573 5.07 36.55 8.30
CA GLU A 573 5.83 37.74 8.69
C GLU A 573 6.95 37.40 9.70
N ASP A 574 6.69 36.53 10.68
CA ASP A 574 7.72 36.11 11.63
C ASP A 574 8.87 35.38 10.87
N ARG A 575 8.56 34.49 9.91
CA ARG A 575 9.57 33.84 9.04
C ARG A 575 10.33 34.82 8.20
N ARG A 576 9.65 35.86 7.67
CA ARG A 576 10.28 36.93 6.92
C ARG A 576 11.32 37.63 7.77
N LYS A 577 10.98 37.96 9.01
CA LYS A 577 11.92 38.59 9.96
C LYS A 577 13.09 37.70 10.32
N MET A 578 12.84 36.38 10.54
CA MET A 578 13.91 35.40 10.82
C MET A 578 14.99 35.44 9.74
N PHE A 579 14.59 35.46 8.46
CA PHE A 579 15.53 35.42 7.36
C PHE A 579 16.14 36.79 7.01
N PHE A 580 15.31 37.83 6.90
CA PHE A 580 15.74 39.09 6.32
C PHE A 580 16.21 40.12 7.36
N GLU A 581 15.84 39.98 8.63
CA GLU A 581 16.13 40.97 9.68
C GLU A 581 17.00 40.41 10.80
N ASN A 582 16.73 39.16 11.26
CA ASN A 582 17.34 38.64 12.49
C ASN A 582 18.53 37.71 12.21
N ASP A 583 18.67 37.16 11.00
CA ASP A 583 19.65 36.11 10.69
C ASP A 583 19.63 34.96 11.71
N SER A 584 18.40 34.49 12.02
CA SER A 584 18.19 33.51 13.08
C SER A 584 17.00 32.61 12.70
N LEU A 585 17.29 31.51 12.01
CA LEU A 585 16.29 30.63 11.41
C LEU A 585 15.98 29.48 12.34
N ASP A 586 14.70 29.21 12.52
CA ASP A 586 14.20 28.09 13.31
C ASP A 586 14.22 26.76 12.52
N TRP A 587 13.80 25.69 13.19
CA TRP A 587 13.79 24.35 12.64
C TRP A 587 12.95 24.23 11.37
N ALA A 588 11.75 24.83 11.36
CA ALA A 588 10.84 24.77 10.21
C ALA A 588 11.44 25.47 8.98
N MET A 589 12.11 26.62 9.17
CA MET A 589 12.82 27.28 8.09
C MET A 589 13.97 26.42 7.55
N GLY A 590 14.69 25.71 8.42
CA GLY A 590 15.74 24.77 8.01
C GLY A 590 15.23 23.67 7.09
N GLU A 591 14.12 23.02 7.46
CA GLU A 591 13.47 22.00 6.62
C GLU A 591 12.98 22.58 5.28
N LEU A 592 12.23 23.67 5.30
CA LEU A 592 11.64 24.27 4.11
C LEU A 592 12.70 24.79 3.13
N LEU A 593 13.82 25.34 3.62
CA LEU A 593 14.95 25.73 2.78
C LEU A 593 15.65 24.52 2.16
N ALA A 594 15.77 23.38 2.89
CA ALA A 594 16.30 22.15 2.33
C ALA A 594 15.44 21.66 1.17
N TYR A 595 14.12 21.59 1.36
CA TYR A 595 13.19 21.18 0.31
C TYR A 595 13.28 22.11 -0.90
N GLY A 596 13.18 23.44 -0.69
CA GLY A 596 13.25 24.43 -1.77
C GLY A 596 14.56 24.36 -2.58
N SER A 597 15.69 24.11 -1.90
CA SER A 597 17.00 23.97 -2.55
C SER A 597 17.07 22.72 -3.43
N LEU A 598 16.52 21.60 -2.96
CA LEU A 598 16.45 20.34 -3.73
C LEU A 598 15.55 20.49 -4.96
N LEU A 599 14.41 21.17 -4.82
CA LEU A 599 13.52 21.47 -5.95
C LEU A 599 14.21 22.28 -7.04
N GLN A 600 15.02 23.30 -6.68
CA GLN A 600 15.79 24.10 -7.65
C GLN A 600 16.90 23.28 -8.32
N GLU A 601 17.46 22.29 -7.64
CA GLU A 601 18.46 21.37 -8.21
C GLU A 601 17.83 20.27 -9.09
N GLY A 602 16.51 20.10 -9.07
CA GLY A 602 15.79 19.14 -9.92
C GLY A 602 15.41 17.84 -9.22
N PHE A 603 15.57 17.75 -7.91
CA PHE A 603 15.04 16.66 -7.12
C PHE A 603 13.57 16.89 -6.78
N GLY A 604 12.75 15.85 -6.82
CA GLY A 604 11.41 15.88 -6.25
C GLY A 604 11.45 15.78 -4.73
N VAL A 605 10.39 16.23 -4.06
CA VAL A 605 10.18 16.01 -2.63
C VAL A 605 8.77 15.51 -2.43
N ARG A 606 8.63 14.33 -1.84
CA ARG A 606 7.36 13.75 -1.38
C ARG A 606 7.39 13.56 0.12
N MET A 607 6.40 14.08 0.81
CA MET A 607 6.24 13.89 2.25
C MET A 607 4.84 13.39 2.58
N SER A 608 4.74 12.40 3.43
CA SER A 608 3.47 11.93 3.97
C SER A 608 3.55 11.61 5.46
N GLY A 609 2.41 11.49 6.11
CA GLY A 609 2.26 11.19 7.52
C GLY A 609 1.07 11.93 8.11
N GLN A 610 0.81 11.67 9.37
CA GLN A 610 -0.32 12.31 10.07
C GLN A 610 0.03 13.76 10.42
N ASP A 611 -0.85 14.71 10.07
CA ASP A 611 -0.66 16.16 10.30
C ASP A 611 0.56 16.81 9.63
N VAL A 612 1.22 16.19 8.66
CA VAL A 612 2.51 16.68 8.12
C VAL A 612 2.44 18.02 7.39
N GLU A 613 1.32 18.34 6.74
CA GLU A 613 1.14 19.61 6.04
C GLU A 613 1.33 20.82 6.96
N ARG A 614 0.79 20.74 8.16
CA ARG A 614 0.95 21.73 9.23
C ARG A 614 2.18 21.43 10.10
N GLY A 615 2.49 20.14 10.25
CA GLY A 615 3.32 19.56 11.29
C GLY A 615 2.52 19.32 12.57
N THR A 616 2.69 18.16 13.22
CA THR A 616 1.99 17.78 14.47
C THR A 616 2.10 18.88 15.54
N PHE A 617 3.24 19.53 15.62
CA PHE A 617 3.52 20.60 16.59
C PHE A 617 3.26 22.02 16.05
N SER A 618 2.49 22.15 14.95
CA SER A 618 2.17 23.41 14.28
C SER A 618 3.42 24.22 13.88
N HIS A 619 4.47 23.57 13.43
CA HIS A 619 5.75 24.22 13.08
C HIS A 619 5.93 24.40 11.56
N ARG A 620 5.61 23.40 10.76
CA ARG A 620 5.94 23.37 9.32
C ARG A 620 5.08 24.31 8.49
N HIS A 621 3.77 24.19 8.54
CA HIS A 621 2.82 24.94 7.71
C HIS A 621 3.30 25.03 6.25
N ALA A 622 3.57 23.86 5.64
CA ALA A 622 3.95 23.77 4.22
C ALA A 622 2.75 23.97 3.29
N VAL A 623 1.54 23.76 3.81
CA VAL A 623 0.27 24.08 3.17
C VAL A 623 -0.47 25.10 4.01
N VAL A 624 -0.97 26.16 3.39
CA VAL A 624 -1.84 27.14 4.02
C VAL A 624 -3.15 27.27 3.26
N LYS A 625 -4.25 27.47 3.97
CA LYS A 625 -5.60 27.50 3.38
C LYS A 625 -6.11 28.94 3.28
N VAL A 626 -6.78 29.24 2.17
CA VAL A 626 -7.51 30.50 1.99
C VAL A 626 -8.78 30.43 2.86
N GLU A 627 -9.01 31.47 3.70
CA GLU A 627 -10.04 31.44 4.77
C GLU A 627 -11.46 31.25 4.23
N ASP A 628 -11.76 31.83 3.06
CA ASP A 628 -13.14 31.87 2.54
C ASP A 628 -13.46 30.73 1.54
N SER A 629 -12.44 29.96 1.06
CA SER A 629 -12.63 28.92 0.04
C SER A 629 -12.00 27.58 0.40
N GLU A 630 -11.18 27.52 1.45
CA GLU A 630 -10.32 26.40 1.81
C GLU A 630 -9.33 25.98 0.71
N GLU A 631 -9.16 26.79 -0.31
CA GLU A 631 -8.15 26.57 -1.36
C GLU A 631 -6.75 26.47 -0.73
N GLU A 632 -6.01 25.46 -1.15
CA GLU A 632 -4.66 25.20 -0.64
C GLU A 632 -3.61 25.98 -1.41
N VAL A 633 -2.71 26.58 -0.65
CA VAL A 633 -1.52 27.24 -1.19
C VAL A 633 -0.29 26.56 -0.61
N VAL A 634 0.55 26.06 -1.50
CA VAL A 634 1.83 25.40 -1.16
C VAL A 634 2.98 26.32 -1.57
N PRO A 635 3.56 27.09 -0.64
CA PRO A 635 4.59 28.10 -0.97
C PRO A 635 5.83 27.52 -1.68
N LEU A 636 6.22 26.27 -1.37
CA LEU A 636 7.33 25.59 -2.04
C LEU A 636 7.07 25.36 -3.54
N ASN A 637 5.83 25.18 -3.94
CA ASN A 637 5.49 25.06 -5.36
C ASN A 637 5.53 26.40 -6.12
N LEU A 638 5.66 27.51 -5.39
CA LEU A 638 5.83 28.85 -5.95
C LEU A 638 7.30 29.29 -6.03
N VAL A 639 8.25 28.45 -5.65
CA VAL A 639 9.69 28.75 -5.68
C VAL A 639 10.16 29.00 -7.11
N GLU A 640 10.77 30.17 -7.32
CA GLU A 640 11.31 30.55 -8.63
C GLU A 640 12.46 29.63 -9.05
N GLY A 641 12.44 29.19 -10.30
CA GLY A 641 13.47 28.30 -10.85
C GLY A 641 13.45 26.88 -10.36
N LYS A 642 12.35 26.44 -9.68
CA LYS A 642 12.16 25.03 -9.33
C LYS A 642 12.11 24.16 -10.60
N LYS A 643 12.67 22.96 -10.52
CA LYS A 643 12.68 21.95 -11.58
C LYS A 643 12.03 20.65 -11.11
N GLY A 644 12.06 20.40 -9.80
CA GLY A 644 11.33 19.31 -9.17
C GLY A 644 9.97 19.75 -8.62
N ASP A 645 9.14 18.80 -8.22
CA ASP A 645 7.82 19.05 -7.63
C ASP A 645 7.82 18.72 -6.13
N PHE A 646 7.07 19.52 -5.37
CA PHE A 646 6.85 19.31 -3.95
C PHE A 646 5.44 18.76 -3.72
N HIS A 647 5.36 17.57 -3.16
CA HIS A 647 4.12 16.92 -2.77
C HIS A 647 4.13 16.64 -1.28
N ILE A 648 3.08 17.03 -0.58
CA ILE A 648 2.91 16.77 0.84
C ILE A 648 1.45 16.39 1.11
N PHE A 649 1.23 15.35 1.91
CA PHE A 649 -0.10 14.81 2.15
C PHE A 649 -0.27 14.37 3.60
N ASN A 650 -1.32 14.85 4.25
CA ASN A 650 -1.80 14.24 5.48
C ASN A 650 -2.27 12.83 5.17
N SER A 651 -1.64 11.83 5.76
CA SER A 651 -2.04 10.44 5.58
C SER A 651 -3.33 10.12 6.36
N HIS A 652 -4.03 9.07 5.95
CA HIS A 652 -4.99 8.43 6.83
C HIS A 652 -4.28 7.79 8.05
N LEU A 653 -5.05 7.41 9.07
CA LEU A 653 -4.51 6.95 10.35
C LEU A 653 -4.00 5.49 10.23
N SER A 654 -2.86 5.33 9.61
CA SER A 654 -2.13 4.07 9.43
C SER A 654 -0.63 4.36 9.37
N GLU A 655 0.16 3.67 10.16
CA GLU A 655 1.62 3.67 10.05
C GLU A 655 2.08 2.56 9.08
N TYR A 656 1.49 1.37 9.21
CA TYR A 656 1.90 0.17 8.49
C TYR A 656 1.74 0.30 6.98
N GLY A 657 0.52 0.63 6.53
CA GLY A 657 0.23 0.81 5.11
C GLY A 657 0.99 1.98 4.51
N VAL A 658 1.04 3.12 5.23
CA VAL A 658 1.67 4.36 4.74
C VAL A 658 3.19 4.20 4.59
N VAL A 659 3.87 3.65 5.60
CA VAL A 659 5.33 3.38 5.50
C VAL A 659 5.63 2.39 4.38
N GLY A 660 4.78 1.36 4.20
CA GLY A 660 4.92 0.41 3.08
C GLY A 660 4.77 1.08 1.72
N PHE A 661 3.81 1.98 1.58
CA PHE A 661 3.60 2.78 0.37
C PHE A 661 4.79 3.70 0.08
N ASP A 662 5.23 4.49 1.06
CA ASP A 662 6.34 5.42 0.87
C ASP A 662 7.67 4.70 0.65
N TYR A 663 7.87 3.53 1.25
CA TYR A 663 8.99 2.65 0.93
C TYR A 663 8.96 2.21 -0.54
N GLY A 664 7.80 1.78 -1.04
CA GLY A 664 7.62 1.43 -2.46
C GLY A 664 7.83 2.62 -3.39
N TYR A 665 7.36 3.80 -2.99
CA TYR A 665 7.57 5.04 -3.74
C TYR A 665 9.05 5.39 -3.85
N ALA A 666 9.78 5.36 -2.73
CA ALA A 666 11.23 5.62 -2.70
C ALA A 666 12.03 4.58 -3.50
N MET A 667 11.55 3.31 -3.54
CA MET A 667 12.16 2.25 -4.34
C MET A 667 12.10 2.55 -5.84
N ALA A 668 11.01 3.15 -6.34
CA ALA A 668 10.82 3.44 -7.75
C ALA A 668 11.25 4.87 -8.16
N SER A 669 11.57 5.74 -7.19
CA SER A 669 11.94 7.15 -7.45
C SER A 669 13.16 7.59 -6.65
N PRO A 670 14.37 7.12 -7.00
CA PRO A 670 15.61 7.45 -6.28
C PRO A 670 16.00 8.95 -6.36
N ASN A 671 15.41 9.71 -7.28
CA ASN A 671 15.61 11.15 -7.42
C ASN A 671 14.55 12.00 -6.70
N THR A 672 13.69 11.38 -5.91
CA THR A 672 12.72 12.05 -5.04
C THR A 672 13.11 11.84 -3.58
N LEU A 673 13.21 12.91 -2.80
CA LEU A 673 13.32 12.84 -1.35
C LEU A 673 11.96 12.41 -0.81
N THR A 674 11.83 11.11 -0.52
CA THR A 674 10.60 10.54 0.04
C THR A 674 10.68 10.49 1.54
N ILE A 675 9.74 11.14 2.23
CA ILE A 675 9.73 11.32 3.68
C ILE A 675 8.42 10.80 4.26
N TRP A 676 8.52 9.95 5.26
CA TRP A 676 7.42 9.64 6.17
C TRP A 676 7.71 10.25 7.55
N GLU A 677 6.77 11.05 8.07
CA GLU A 677 6.85 11.59 9.44
C GLU A 677 5.80 10.93 10.32
N ALA A 678 6.23 10.32 11.41
CA ALA A 678 5.33 9.83 12.44
C ALA A 678 4.72 11.00 13.23
N GLN A 679 3.47 10.90 13.66
CA GLN A 679 2.89 11.90 14.56
C GLN A 679 3.68 12.02 15.88
N PHE A 680 4.09 10.88 16.42
CA PHE A 680 5.13 10.69 17.43
C PHE A 680 5.97 9.49 17.01
N GLY A 681 7.26 9.54 17.21
CA GLY A 681 8.16 8.43 16.88
C GLY A 681 7.83 7.14 17.61
N ASP A 682 7.17 7.23 18.76
CA ASP A 682 6.61 6.10 19.54
C ASP A 682 5.72 5.21 18.67
N PHE A 683 4.98 5.77 17.71
CA PHE A 683 4.02 5.03 16.86
C PHE A 683 4.67 4.31 15.67
N SER A 684 5.97 4.53 15.41
CA SER A 684 6.69 3.83 14.34
C SER A 684 6.63 2.30 14.47
N ASN A 685 6.41 1.79 15.68
CA ASN A 685 6.27 0.35 15.92
C ASN A 685 4.99 -0.26 15.30
N GLY A 686 4.01 0.56 14.91
CA GLY A 686 2.88 0.13 14.08
C GLY A 686 3.33 -0.37 12.70
N ALA A 687 4.48 0.10 12.20
CA ALA A 687 5.09 -0.30 10.95
C ALA A 687 6.32 -1.24 11.13
N GLN A 688 6.47 -1.88 12.28
CA GLN A 688 7.70 -2.64 12.61
C GLN A 688 8.04 -3.71 11.57
N ILE A 689 7.05 -4.35 10.96
CA ILE A 689 7.30 -5.35 9.90
C ILE A 689 7.94 -4.70 8.68
N MET A 690 7.52 -3.50 8.29
CA MET A 690 8.16 -2.77 7.18
C MET A 690 9.60 -2.37 7.54
N ILE A 691 9.84 -1.98 8.79
CA ILE A 691 11.17 -1.64 9.28
C ILE A 691 12.09 -2.87 9.23
N ASP A 692 11.65 -4.00 9.79
CA ASP A 692 12.48 -5.20 9.91
C ASP A 692 12.70 -5.93 8.58
N GLN A 693 11.66 -6.00 7.72
CA GLN A 693 11.69 -6.87 6.55
C GLN A 693 12.08 -6.15 5.26
N TYR A 694 11.90 -4.82 5.20
CA TYR A 694 12.18 -4.02 4.01
C TYR A 694 13.25 -2.97 4.27
N ILE A 695 12.99 -2.00 5.16
CA ILE A 695 13.86 -0.83 5.34
C ILE A 695 15.27 -1.25 5.77
N SER A 696 15.38 -2.14 6.76
CA SER A 696 16.68 -2.56 7.29
C SER A 696 17.37 -3.68 6.51
N ALA A 697 16.61 -4.49 5.76
CA ALA A 697 17.12 -5.77 5.24
C ALA A 697 17.09 -5.94 3.72
N ALA A 698 16.43 -5.04 2.97
CA ALA A 698 16.19 -5.23 1.55
C ALA A 698 17.47 -5.20 0.69
N GLU A 699 18.45 -4.39 1.07
CA GLU A 699 19.70 -4.32 0.31
C GLU A 699 20.48 -5.64 0.42
N ASP A 700 20.55 -6.20 1.61
CA ASP A 700 21.26 -7.46 1.87
C ASP A 700 20.54 -8.66 1.23
N LYS A 701 19.20 -8.69 1.31
CA LYS A 701 18.39 -9.78 0.74
C LYS A 701 18.21 -9.70 -0.78
N TRP A 702 18.02 -8.50 -1.34
CA TRP A 702 17.53 -8.33 -2.70
C TRP A 702 18.37 -7.38 -3.55
N LYS A 703 19.50 -6.89 -3.06
CA LYS A 703 20.35 -5.83 -3.65
C LYS A 703 19.56 -4.55 -3.97
N LEU A 704 18.59 -4.20 -3.12
CA LEU A 704 17.74 -3.04 -3.32
C LEU A 704 18.08 -1.91 -2.37
N GLN A 705 18.62 -0.83 -2.93
CA GLN A 705 18.75 0.43 -2.21
C GLN A 705 17.40 1.10 -2.01
N ASN A 706 17.30 1.96 -1.01
CA ASN A 706 16.11 2.76 -0.75
C ASN A 706 16.50 4.09 -0.09
N GLY A 707 15.86 5.17 -0.52
CA GLY A 707 16.13 6.52 -0.03
C GLY A 707 15.10 7.05 0.97
N LEU A 708 14.22 6.21 1.52
CA LEU A 708 13.19 6.63 2.47
C LEU A 708 13.79 7.32 3.69
N VAL A 709 13.25 8.49 4.03
CA VAL A 709 13.55 9.22 5.26
C VAL A 709 12.41 9.04 6.24
N MET A 710 12.70 8.62 7.44
CA MET A 710 11.75 8.52 8.55
C MET A 710 12.03 9.63 9.56
N LEU A 711 11.09 10.58 9.73
CA LEU A 711 11.16 11.61 10.76
C LEU A 711 10.36 11.15 11.98
N LEU A 712 11.04 10.94 13.11
CA LEU A 712 10.48 10.34 14.30
C LEU A 712 10.59 11.30 15.49
N PRO A 713 9.52 12.06 15.82
CA PRO A 713 9.54 12.95 16.98
C PRO A 713 9.87 12.19 18.27
N HIS A 714 10.97 12.60 18.93
CA HIS A 714 11.56 11.97 20.10
C HIS A 714 11.94 13.01 21.14
N GLY A 715 11.88 12.65 22.41
CA GLY A 715 12.31 13.50 23.51
C GLY A 715 11.46 13.31 24.79
N TYR A 716 12.10 13.36 25.95
CA TYR A 716 11.47 13.09 27.26
C TYR A 716 10.98 14.39 27.93
N GLU A 717 9.84 14.88 27.47
CA GLU A 717 9.27 16.18 27.87
C GLU A 717 8.08 16.09 28.82
N GLY A 718 7.93 14.96 29.51
CA GLY A 718 6.86 14.78 30.52
C GLY A 718 5.50 14.40 29.95
N GLN A 719 5.42 14.00 28.67
CA GLN A 719 4.18 13.65 27.95
C GLN A 719 3.76 12.18 28.13
N GLY A 720 4.42 11.44 29.06
CA GLY A 720 4.10 10.06 29.37
C GLY A 720 4.86 9.04 28.53
N ALA A 721 4.47 7.77 28.65
CA ALA A 721 5.23 6.63 28.14
C ALA A 721 5.17 6.47 26.60
N GLU A 722 4.11 6.99 25.97
CA GLU A 722 3.79 6.75 24.57
C GLU A 722 4.00 7.99 23.68
N HIS A 723 4.62 9.05 24.22
CA HIS A 723 4.90 10.32 23.53
C HIS A 723 6.30 10.83 23.87
N SER A 724 7.22 9.93 24.21
CA SER A 724 8.58 10.26 24.63
C SER A 724 9.66 9.58 23.82
N SER A 725 9.47 8.33 23.39
CA SER A 725 10.55 7.53 22.80
C SER A 725 10.17 6.90 21.48
N ALA A 726 10.90 7.26 20.43
CA ALA A 726 10.87 6.56 19.14
C ALA A 726 11.61 5.20 19.17
N ARG A 727 12.07 4.78 20.35
CA ARG A 727 12.81 3.51 20.52
C ARG A 727 14.08 3.44 19.67
N MET A 728 14.92 4.45 19.78
CA MET A 728 16.20 4.59 19.12
C MET A 728 17.03 3.29 19.16
N GLU A 729 17.05 2.61 20.30
CA GLU A 729 17.75 1.35 20.52
C GLU A 729 17.34 0.23 19.56
N ARG A 730 16.08 0.20 19.10
CA ARG A 730 15.60 -0.82 18.14
C ARG A 730 16.16 -0.59 16.75
N PHE A 731 16.21 0.66 16.31
CA PHE A 731 16.83 0.99 15.02
C PHE A 731 18.33 0.73 15.04
N LEU A 732 19.01 1.12 16.13
CA LEU A 732 20.45 0.87 16.29
C LEU A 732 20.78 -0.62 16.35
N GLN A 733 19.89 -1.46 16.88
CA GLN A 733 20.04 -2.92 16.87
C GLN A 733 19.94 -3.51 15.46
N LEU A 734 19.16 -2.90 14.57
CA LEU A 734 19.00 -3.33 13.17
C LEU A 734 20.13 -2.85 12.26
N CYS A 735 21.01 -2.00 12.74
CA CYS A 735 22.14 -1.46 11.98
C CYS A 735 23.25 -2.50 11.82
N ALA A 736 23.48 -2.89 10.58
CA ALA A 736 24.55 -3.81 10.18
C ALA A 736 24.83 -3.69 8.68
N SER A 737 26.00 -4.10 8.22
CA SER A 737 26.32 -4.16 6.79
C SER A 737 26.01 -2.86 6.02
N ASP A 738 26.24 -1.72 6.68
CA ASP A 738 26.07 -0.36 6.09
C ASP A 738 24.66 -0.08 5.55
N ASN A 739 23.64 -0.64 6.19
CA ASN A 739 22.28 -0.71 5.67
C ASN A 739 21.47 0.59 5.77
N MET A 740 21.79 1.53 6.68
CA MET A 740 21.00 2.76 6.88
C MET A 740 21.83 3.87 7.55
N PHE A 741 21.25 5.06 7.67
CA PHE A 741 21.75 6.15 8.52
C PHE A 741 20.80 6.36 9.70
N ILE A 742 21.40 6.58 10.89
CA ILE A 742 20.65 6.97 12.10
C ILE A 742 21.20 8.30 12.62
N ALA A 743 20.36 9.31 12.74
CA ALA A 743 20.73 10.64 13.16
C ALA A 743 19.78 11.21 14.24
N ASP A 744 20.33 12.03 15.12
CA ASP A 744 19.62 12.78 16.15
C ASP A 744 20.19 14.21 16.22
N VAL A 745 19.75 15.03 15.28
CA VAL A 745 20.35 16.34 14.99
C VAL A 745 19.85 17.43 15.95
N THR A 746 20.71 18.42 16.23
CA THR A 746 20.44 19.45 17.23
C THR A 746 20.25 20.85 16.67
N THR A 747 20.58 21.11 15.41
CA THR A 747 20.46 22.44 14.82
C THR A 747 19.69 22.44 13.49
N PRO A 748 18.96 23.53 13.15
CA PRO A 748 18.30 23.70 11.86
C PRO A 748 19.23 23.55 10.65
N ALA A 749 20.45 24.11 10.72
CA ALA A 749 21.41 24.00 9.62
C ALA A 749 21.91 22.56 9.44
N ASN A 750 22.13 21.83 10.53
CA ASN A 750 22.57 20.44 10.42
C ASN A 750 21.45 19.54 9.85
N MET A 751 20.17 19.81 10.17
CA MET A 751 19.02 19.16 9.54
C MET A 751 18.95 19.45 8.04
N PHE A 752 19.14 20.72 7.63
CA PHE A 752 19.20 21.12 6.22
C PHE A 752 20.29 20.34 5.46
N HIS A 753 21.50 20.29 6.00
CA HIS A 753 22.60 19.57 5.39
C HIS A 753 22.38 18.07 5.36
N LEU A 754 21.76 17.48 6.39
CA LEU A 754 21.41 16.06 6.44
C LEU A 754 20.45 15.66 5.31
N LEU A 755 19.37 16.43 5.12
CA LEU A 755 18.39 16.17 4.06
C LEU A 755 19.00 16.35 2.66
N ARG A 756 19.86 17.36 2.48
CA ARG A 756 20.56 17.55 1.22
C ARG A 756 21.60 16.44 0.96
N ARG A 757 22.32 15.98 2.00
CA ARG A 757 23.26 14.84 1.91
C ARG A 757 22.56 13.60 1.38
N GLN A 758 21.33 13.31 1.85
CA GLN A 758 20.52 12.19 1.41
C GLN A 758 20.32 12.17 -0.12
N MET A 759 20.16 13.33 -0.74
CA MET A 759 19.91 13.44 -2.17
C MET A 759 21.17 13.70 -3.01
N LYS A 760 22.21 14.30 -2.44
CA LYS A 760 23.47 14.63 -3.15
C LYS A 760 24.42 13.45 -3.28
N ALA A 761 24.24 12.42 -2.45
CA ALA A 761 24.98 11.17 -2.55
C ALA A 761 24.69 10.44 -3.88
N ASN A 762 25.66 9.72 -4.42
CA ASN A 762 25.50 8.83 -5.58
C ASN A 762 25.03 7.42 -5.19
N PHE A 763 24.53 7.25 -3.99
CA PHE A 763 23.89 6.07 -3.44
C PHE A 763 22.69 6.46 -2.60
N ARG A 764 21.84 5.48 -2.24
CA ARG A 764 20.71 5.69 -1.34
C ARG A 764 20.74 4.70 -0.21
N LYS A 765 20.57 5.18 1.01
CA LYS A 765 20.35 4.36 2.21
C LYS A 765 19.14 4.93 2.95
N PRO A 766 18.31 4.11 3.59
CA PRO A 766 17.28 4.63 4.49
C PRO A 766 17.89 5.53 5.56
N LEU A 767 17.22 6.64 5.84
CA LEU A 767 17.63 7.60 6.85
C LEU A 767 16.57 7.70 7.95
N VAL A 768 16.93 7.37 9.18
CA VAL A 768 16.07 7.56 10.35
C VAL A 768 16.58 8.77 11.15
N VAL A 769 15.72 9.76 11.34
CA VAL A 769 16.03 10.98 12.07
C VAL A 769 15.14 11.08 13.30
N PHE A 770 15.71 11.11 14.47
CA PHE A 770 15.00 11.44 15.72
C PHE A 770 14.84 12.96 15.76
N THR A 771 13.62 13.42 15.45
CA THR A 771 13.32 14.84 15.36
C THR A 771 12.86 15.40 16.71
N PRO A 772 13.17 16.66 17.02
CA PRO A 772 12.76 17.27 18.28
C PRO A 772 11.29 17.67 18.28
N LYS A 773 10.78 17.95 19.48
CA LYS A 773 9.45 18.51 19.73
C LYS A 773 9.58 19.94 20.26
N SER A 774 10.11 20.11 21.46
CA SER A 774 10.27 21.45 22.07
C SER A 774 11.32 22.32 21.37
N LEU A 775 12.37 21.72 20.80
CA LEU A 775 13.40 22.48 20.09
C LEU A 775 12.90 23.16 18.82
N LEU A 776 11.78 22.74 18.26
CA LEU A 776 11.18 23.38 17.08
C LEU A 776 10.97 24.89 17.24
N ARG A 777 10.87 25.39 18.49
CA ARG A 777 10.72 26.81 18.84
C ARG A 777 11.67 27.24 19.96
N HIS A 778 12.72 26.46 20.22
CA HIS A 778 13.66 26.80 21.28
C HIS A 778 14.56 27.97 20.85
N PRO A 779 14.70 29.04 21.66
CA PRO A 779 15.41 30.25 21.23
C PRO A 779 16.91 30.07 20.94
N LYS A 780 17.51 28.99 21.43
CA LYS A 780 18.92 28.64 21.15
C LYS A 780 19.08 27.59 20.05
N ALA A 781 17.98 26.94 19.62
CA ALA A 781 17.99 25.98 18.52
C ALA A 781 17.70 26.72 17.21
N VAL A 782 18.56 27.61 16.83
CA VAL A 782 18.49 28.44 15.64
C VAL A 782 19.83 28.43 14.90
N SER A 783 19.83 28.76 13.59
CA SER A 783 21.03 28.83 12.78
C SER A 783 21.04 30.12 11.92
N SER A 784 22.22 30.65 11.65
CA SER A 784 22.43 31.77 10.74
C SER A 784 22.33 31.36 9.27
N ILE A 785 22.04 32.28 8.36
CA ILE A 785 21.98 31.99 6.92
C ILE A 785 23.31 31.42 6.41
N GLU A 786 24.41 31.87 6.95
CA GLU A 786 25.76 31.44 6.58
C GLU A 786 25.96 29.94 6.87
N GLU A 787 25.40 29.40 7.97
CA GLU A 787 25.47 27.97 8.30
C GLU A 787 24.70 27.12 7.30
N PHE A 788 23.71 27.62 6.58
CA PHE A 788 23.02 26.91 5.48
C PHE A 788 23.76 27.09 4.14
N ALA A 789 24.43 28.25 3.96
CA ALA A 789 25.07 28.54 2.70
C ALA A 789 26.42 27.83 2.52
N THR A 790 27.09 27.50 3.60
CA THR A 790 28.46 26.93 3.62
C THR A 790 28.53 25.62 4.41
N GLY A 791 29.61 24.89 4.19
CA GLY A 791 29.87 23.67 4.94
C GLY A 791 29.06 22.45 4.49
N GLY A 792 28.70 21.61 5.42
CA GLY A 792 28.00 20.34 5.18
C GLY A 792 27.51 19.73 6.50
N PHE A 793 27.01 18.49 6.42
CA PHE A 793 26.54 17.78 7.60
C PHE A 793 27.69 17.46 8.57
N HIS A 794 27.49 17.77 9.84
CA HIS A 794 28.41 17.48 10.93
C HIS A 794 27.92 16.29 11.76
N GLU A 795 28.61 15.16 11.70
CA GLU A 795 28.27 13.95 12.47
C GLU A 795 28.56 14.11 13.96
N VAL A 796 29.52 14.98 14.30
CA VAL A 796 29.85 15.40 15.68
C VAL A 796 30.08 16.90 15.68
N ILE A 797 29.48 17.60 16.62
CA ILE A 797 29.66 19.04 16.84
C ILE A 797 30.35 19.25 18.18
N ASP A 798 31.56 19.81 18.12
CA ASP A 798 32.38 20.14 19.30
C ASP A 798 31.83 21.37 20.03
N ASP A 799 32.28 21.56 21.27
CA ASP A 799 31.88 22.70 22.08
C ASP A 799 32.77 23.91 21.78
N ALA A 800 32.24 24.82 20.98
CA ALA A 800 32.96 26.06 20.59
C ALA A 800 33.19 27.03 21.77
N ALA A 801 32.44 26.91 22.86
CA ALA A 801 32.50 27.78 24.01
C ALA A 801 33.48 27.27 25.12
N ALA A 802 33.90 25.98 25.00
CA ALA A 802 34.75 25.38 26.01
C ALA A 802 36.22 25.77 25.87
N ASP A 803 36.85 26.22 26.95
CA ASP A 803 38.31 26.42 27.04
C ASP A 803 38.98 25.06 27.33
N VAL A 804 39.65 24.50 26.33
CA VAL A 804 40.24 23.17 26.38
C VAL A 804 41.11 22.96 27.65
N LYS A 805 41.79 23.99 28.13
CA LYS A 805 42.70 23.93 29.30
C LYS A 805 41.93 23.86 30.63
N LYS A 806 40.66 24.30 30.63
CA LYS A 806 39.84 24.31 31.84
C LYS A 806 38.99 23.05 31.99
N VAL A 807 38.73 22.36 30.87
CA VAL A 807 37.80 21.22 30.86
C VAL A 807 38.30 20.08 31.72
N LYS A 808 37.50 19.69 32.69
CA LYS A 808 37.69 18.52 33.57
C LYS A 808 36.68 17.41 33.30
N THR A 809 35.54 17.75 32.74
CA THR A 809 34.50 16.78 32.35
C THR A 809 34.16 16.98 30.86
N LEU A 810 34.34 15.93 30.06
CA LEU A 810 33.92 15.87 28.67
C LEU A 810 32.61 15.06 28.56
N VAL A 811 31.57 15.66 28.05
CA VAL A 811 30.25 15.02 27.94
C VAL A 811 29.89 14.86 26.46
N PHE A 812 29.67 13.61 26.02
CA PHE A 812 29.01 13.29 24.77
C PHE A 812 27.53 13.11 25.02
N CYS A 813 26.68 13.76 24.22
CA CYS A 813 25.23 13.65 24.27
C CYS A 813 24.63 13.74 22.87
N THR A 814 23.33 13.49 22.73
CA THR A 814 22.61 13.54 21.48
C THR A 814 21.26 14.27 21.65
N GLY A 815 20.74 14.81 20.57
CA GLY A 815 19.43 15.41 20.50
C GLY A 815 19.18 16.57 21.48
N LYS A 816 17.90 16.72 21.85
CA LYS A 816 17.49 17.85 22.72
C LYS A 816 18.19 17.89 24.07
N PHE A 817 18.68 16.74 24.58
CA PHE A 817 19.32 16.68 25.90
C PHE A 817 20.54 17.59 26.01
N TYR A 818 21.20 17.90 24.89
CA TYR A 818 22.25 18.91 24.81
C TYR A 818 21.78 20.27 25.37
N TYR A 819 20.58 20.72 25.00
CA TYR A 819 20.09 22.04 25.45
C TYR A 819 19.73 22.06 26.94
N ASP A 820 19.26 20.95 27.49
CA ASP A 820 19.00 20.81 28.91
C ASP A 820 20.31 20.85 29.71
N LEU A 821 21.36 20.17 29.23
CA LEU A 821 22.70 20.23 29.79
C LEU A 821 23.35 21.59 29.63
N LEU A 822 23.17 22.28 28.50
CA LEU A 822 23.66 23.63 28.27
C LEU A 822 23.04 24.62 29.27
N ALA A 823 21.71 24.54 29.47
CA ALA A 823 21.04 25.38 30.44
C ALA A 823 21.57 25.15 31.87
N ALA A 824 21.76 23.90 32.28
CA ALA A 824 22.32 23.54 33.58
C ALA A 824 23.77 23.99 33.73
N ARG A 825 24.60 23.88 32.68
CA ARG A 825 25.98 24.38 32.65
C ARG A 825 26.05 25.88 32.91
N GLU A 826 25.17 26.64 32.26
CA GLU A 826 25.09 28.09 32.43
C GLU A 826 24.58 28.48 33.82
N GLU A 827 23.52 27.84 34.31
CA GLU A 827 22.96 28.07 35.65
C GLU A 827 24.01 27.85 36.76
N HIS A 828 24.81 26.79 36.63
CA HIS A 828 25.81 26.42 37.60
C HIS A 828 27.21 27.01 37.32
N THR A 829 27.36 27.84 36.28
CA THR A 829 28.62 28.43 35.85
C THR A 829 29.77 27.45 35.73
N ARG A 830 29.55 26.29 35.12
CA ARG A 830 30.49 25.16 34.98
C ARG A 830 31.36 25.32 33.71
N GLU A 831 32.37 26.20 33.76
CA GLU A 831 33.34 26.39 32.66
C GLU A 831 34.29 25.19 32.48
N ASP A 832 34.31 24.25 33.42
CA ASP A 832 35.11 23.04 33.40
C ASP A 832 34.46 21.84 32.71
N VAL A 833 33.27 22.06 32.08
CA VAL A 833 32.51 21.03 31.35
C VAL A 833 32.40 21.37 29.87
N ALA A 834 32.83 20.48 28.99
CA ALA A 834 32.59 20.56 27.56
C ALA A 834 31.45 19.66 27.16
N LEU A 835 30.52 20.17 26.34
CA LEU A 835 29.32 19.48 25.81
C LEU A 835 29.47 19.22 24.32
N VAL A 836 29.68 17.97 23.93
CA VAL A 836 29.87 17.54 22.54
C VAL A 836 28.64 16.80 22.07
N ARG A 837 28.13 17.20 20.91
CA ARG A 837 26.95 16.64 20.31
C ARG A 837 27.30 15.55 19.30
N VAL A 838 26.78 14.34 19.48
CA VAL A 838 26.87 13.26 18.50
C VAL A 838 25.58 13.26 17.69
N GLU A 839 25.64 13.83 16.47
CA GLU A 839 24.50 14.08 15.59
C GLU A 839 24.15 12.87 14.74
N GLN A 840 25.14 12.00 14.44
CA GLN A 840 24.96 10.72 13.76
C GLN A 840 25.34 9.58 14.69
N LEU A 841 24.44 8.59 14.80
CA LEU A 841 24.61 7.40 15.64
C LEU A 841 25.01 6.18 14.83
N PHE A 842 24.62 6.11 13.56
CA PHE A 842 25.09 5.08 12.65
C PHE A 842 25.24 5.63 11.21
N PRO A 843 26.34 5.31 10.49
CA PRO A 843 27.59 4.75 11.05
C PRO A 843 28.14 5.62 12.18
N LEU A 844 28.68 4.99 13.23
CA LEU A 844 29.20 5.73 14.39
C LEU A 844 30.46 6.52 14.03
N PRO A 845 30.51 7.85 14.25
CA PRO A 845 31.67 8.69 13.94
C PRO A 845 32.81 8.52 14.97
N ALA A 846 33.23 7.26 15.21
CA ALA A 846 34.15 6.88 16.24
C ALA A 846 35.51 7.62 16.16
N GLN A 847 36.02 7.84 14.95
CA GLN A 847 37.29 8.56 14.76
C GLN A 847 37.20 10.02 15.18
N LYS A 848 36.06 10.70 14.87
CA LYS A 848 35.79 12.08 15.29
C LYS A 848 35.65 12.18 16.80
N MET A 849 34.93 11.22 17.42
CA MET A 849 34.81 11.14 18.90
C MET A 849 36.18 10.96 19.56
N LYS A 850 37.04 10.04 19.04
CA LYS A 850 38.43 9.85 19.54
C LYS A 850 39.28 11.11 19.38
N ALA A 851 39.17 11.81 18.27
CA ALA A 851 39.89 13.06 18.05
C ALA A 851 39.47 14.13 19.07
N ILE A 852 38.20 14.20 19.43
CA ILE A 852 37.69 15.09 20.49
C ILE A 852 38.22 14.65 21.87
N MET A 853 38.19 13.36 22.21
CA MET A 853 38.78 12.86 23.47
C MET A 853 40.24 13.23 23.57
N LYS A 854 41.00 13.12 22.48
CA LYS A 854 42.40 13.55 22.42
C LYS A 854 42.56 15.06 22.58
N LYS A 855 41.65 15.88 22.01
CA LYS A 855 41.65 17.34 22.19
C LYS A 855 41.47 17.72 23.66
N TYR A 856 40.58 17.03 24.37
CA TYR A 856 40.30 17.24 25.81
C TYR A 856 41.00 16.22 26.71
N ALA A 857 42.27 15.89 26.40
CA ALA A 857 43.04 14.87 27.14
C ALA A 857 43.25 15.19 28.63
N GLU A 858 43.10 16.46 29.05
CA GLU A 858 43.18 16.88 30.45
C GLU A 858 41.86 16.65 31.23
N ALA A 859 40.83 16.15 30.60
CA ALA A 859 39.58 15.83 31.28
C ALA A 859 39.71 14.54 32.12
N ASP A 860 39.40 14.64 33.41
CA ASP A 860 39.44 13.53 34.36
C ASP A 860 38.21 12.60 34.25
N ASP A 861 37.15 13.04 33.56
CA ASP A 861 35.88 12.37 33.46
C ASP A 861 35.31 12.50 32.04
N VAL A 862 35.04 11.38 31.39
CA VAL A 862 34.38 11.33 30.08
C VAL A 862 33.04 10.64 30.24
N VAL A 863 31.99 11.33 29.83
CA VAL A 863 30.58 10.95 30.10
C VAL A 863 29.85 10.71 28.83
N TRP A 864 29.14 9.61 28.71
CA TRP A 864 27.98 9.47 27.81
C TRP A 864 26.73 9.86 28.56
N ALA A 865 26.03 10.90 28.13
CA ALA A 865 24.82 11.41 28.76
C ALA A 865 23.63 11.24 27.83
N GLN A 866 22.56 10.59 28.30
CA GLN A 866 21.31 10.39 27.58
C GLN A 866 20.10 10.58 28.49
N GLU A 867 18.99 11.08 27.96
CA GLU A 867 17.74 11.24 28.71
C GLU A 867 16.91 9.96 28.83
N GLU A 868 17.20 8.95 28.01
CA GLU A 868 16.56 7.66 28.00
C GLU A 868 16.97 6.79 29.20
N PRO A 869 16.18 5.77 29.55
CA PRO A 869 16.59 4.71 30.45
C PRO A 869 17.86 4.00 29.94
N ARG A 870 18.65 3.47 30.87
CA ARG A 870 19.94 2.84 30.58
C ARG A 870 19.86 1.61 29.62
N ASN A 871 18.73 0.94 29.59
CA ASN A 871 18.41 -0.17 28.68
C ASN A 871 17.81 0.29 27.35
N MET A 872 17.70 1.60 27.13
CA MET A 872 17.15 2.25 25.95
C MET A 872 18.12 3.30 25.42
N GLY A 873 17.77 3.98 24.32
CA GLY A 873 18.63 4.99 23.73
C GLY A 873 19.88 4.40 23.07
N ALA A 874 20.93 5.19 22.92
CA ALA A 874 22.12 4.82 22.17
C ALA A 874 23.19 4.07 23.00
N TRP A 875 23.07 4.02 24.33
CA TRP A 875 24.13 3.49 25.17
C TRP A 875 24.58 2.07 24.80
N SER A 876 23.67 1.14 24.56
CA SER A 876 24.05 -0.23 24.21
C SER A 876 24.81 -0.29 22.87
N HIS A 877 24.47 0.55 21.90
CA HIS A 877 25.18 0.68 20.64
C HIS A 877 26.61 1.24 20.84
N ILE A 878 26.73 2.30 21.63
CA ILE A 878 28.02 2.87 22.00
C ILE A 878 28.94 1.81 22.67
N MET A 879 28.38 1.04 23.61
CA MET A 879 29.09 -0.03 24.28
C MET A 879 29.61 -1.11 23.30
N MET A 880 28.92 -1.39 22.24
CA MET A 880 29.30 -2.44 21.26
C MET A 880 30.27 -1.91 20.20
N HIS A 881 30.15 -0.66 19.78
CA HIS A 881 30.83 -0.16 18.57
C HIS A 881 31.92 0.89 18.85
N PHE A 882 31.99 1.44 20.07
CA PHE A 882 33.03 2.40 20.43
C PHE A 882 34.11 1.74 21.30
N SER A 883 35.31 1.63 20.77
CA SER A 883 36.42 0.93 21.46
C SER A 883 36.74 1.52 22.85
N GLU A 884 36.52 2.83 23.04
CA GLU A 884 36.78 3.54 24.29
C GLU A 884 35.58 3.54 25.25
N ALA A 885 34.49 2.85 24.92
CA ALA A 885 33.24 2.84 25.70
C ALA A 885 33.45 2.44 27.18
N SER A 886 34.44 1.55 27.47
CA SER A 886 34.75 1.13 28.83
C SER A 886 35.30 2.26 29.70
N THR A 887 35.83 3.33 29.13
CA THR A 887 36.34 4.51 29.85
C THR A 887 35.22 5.56 30.10
N LEU A 888 34.05 5.39 29.52
CA LEU A 888 32.96 6.32 29.66
C LEU A 888 32.13 6.05 30.92
N ARG A 889 31.86 7.10 31.68
CA ARG A 889 30.82 7.09 32.70
C ARG A 889 29.49 7.33 32.00
N VAL A 890 28.47 6.52 32.30
CA VAL A 890 27.15 6.74 31.71
C VAL A 890 26.20 7.45 32.64
N ALA A 891 25.70 8.59 32.25
CA ALA A 891 24.62 9.32 32.91
C ALA A 891 23.31 9.11 32.16
N SER A 892 22.41 8.38 32.80
CA SER A 892 21.09 8.03 32.21
C SER A 892 20.07 7.77 33.30
N ARG A 893 18.79 7.67 32.93
CA ARG A 893 17.81 7.10 33.86
C ARG A 893 18.15 5.64 34.15
N ARG A 894 17.71 5.11 35.28
CA ARG A 894 17.88 3.69 35.60
C ARG A 894 17.14 2.79 34.60
N PHE A 895 17.28 1.48 34.71
CA PHE A 895 16.56 0.53 33.90
C PHE A 895 15.05 0.61 34.14
N TYR A 896 14.26 0.73 33.06
CA TYR A 896 12.81 0.73 33.10
C TYR A 896 12.24 -0.12 31.97
N ALA A 897 11.09 -0.76 32.24
CA ALA A 897 10.31 -1.45 31.23
C ALA A 897 9.53 -0.46 30.35
N SER A 898 9.00 0.62 30.96
CA SER A 898 8.34 1.71 30.27
C SER A 898 9.33 2.85 29.98
N PRO A 899 9.28 3.50 28.81
CA PRO A 899 10.22 4.57 28.47
C PRO A 899 10.18 5.72 29.46
N ALA A 900 8.98 6.23 29.78
CA ALA A 900 8.80 7.40 30.62
C ALA A 900 7.74 7.20 31.69
N ALA A 901 7.72 8.09 32.68
CA ALA A 901 6.71 8.08 33.74
C ALA A 901 5.43 8.78 33.27
N GLY A 902 4.27 8.25 33.64
CA GLY A 902 2.98 8.90 33.42
C GLY A 902 2.76 10.18 34.24
N SER A 903 3.52 10.37 35.32
CA SER A 903 3.45 11.61 36.15
C SER A 903 4.50 12.62 35.68
N ALA A 904 4.08 13.80 35.28
CA ALA A 904 4.97 14.92 34.89
C ALA A 904 5.96 15.29 35.99
N VAL A 905 5.50 15.34 37.26
CA VAL A 905 6.36 15.63 38.44
C VAL A 905 7.46 14.58 38.59
N ARG A 906 7.09 13.28 38.43
CA ARG A 906 8.08 12.18 38.48
C ARG A 906 9.05 12.23 37.29
N SER A 907 8.55 12.55 36.11
CA SER A 907 9.36 12.70 34.89
C SER A 907 10.40 13.81 35.09
N LYS A 908 9.96 15.00 35.53
CA LYS A 908 10.84 16.15 35.80
C LYS A 908 11.91 15.81 36.86
N ARG A 909 11.53 15.15 37.95
CA ARG A 909 12.49 14.73 38.98
C ARG A 909 13.55 13.79 38.40
N ARG A 910 13.13 12.75 37.70
CA ARG A 910 14.05 11.78 37.07
C ARG A 910 14.98 12.43 36.05
N HIS A 911 14.49 13.42 35.32
CA HIS A 911 15.28 14.17 34.36
C HIS A 911 16.34 14.99 35.07
N GLN A 912 15.97 15.71 36.15
CA GLN A 912 16.90 16.46 36.97
C GLN A 912 17.96 15.57 37.64
N GLU A 913 17.59 14.37 38.10
CA GLU A 913 18.51 13.40 38.67
C GLU A 913 19.62 13.02 37.66
N VAL A 914 19.32 12.88 36.36
CA VAL A 914 20.30 12.63 35.31
C VAL A 914 21.21 13.83 35.10
N ILE A 915 20.64 15.04 34.98
CA ILE A 915 21.41 16.28 34.84
C ILE A 915 22.38 16.46 36.01
N ASP A 916 21.86 16.36 37.23
CA ASP A 916 22.68 16.47 38.43
C ASP A 916 23.87 15.48 38.45
N TYR A 917 23.65 14.24 37.97
CA TYR A 917 24.68 13.22 37.90
C TYR A 917 25.72 13.50 36.81
N VAL A 918 25.37 14.17 35.71
CA VAL A 918 26.36 14.62 34.72
C VAL A 918 27.36 15.56 35.36
N PHE A 919 26.94 16.52 36.19
CA PHE A 919 27.76 17.55 36.76
C PHE A 919 28.40 17.16 38.13
N ASP A 920 27.91 16.15 38.82
CA ASP A 920 28.36 15.70 40.13
C ASP A 920 28.38 14.18 40.28
N LYS A 921 29.58 13.58 40.18
CA LYS A 921 29.77 12.13 40.34
C LYS A 921 29.29 11.57 41.69
N SER A 922 29.21 12.37 42.72
CA SER A 922 28.78 11.92 44.06
C SER A 922 27.28 11.53 44.10
N LYS A 923 26.49 11.96 43.08
CA LYS A 923 25.07 11.67 42.95
C LYS A 923 24.76 10.34 42.26
N ASP A 924 25.78 9.49 42.01
CA ASP A 924 25.62 8.18 41.33
C ASP A 924 24.61 7.26 42.04
N ASN A 925 24.51 7.31 43.39
CA ASN A 925 23.59 6.49 44.15
C ASN A 925 22.10 6.77 43.87
N MET A 926 21.74 7.92 43.26
CA MET A 926 20.40 8.28 42.92
C MET A 926 19.93 7.65 41.60
N ILE A 927 20.90 7.27 40.76
CA ILE A 927 20.64 6.73 39.41
C ILE A 927 20.69 5.21 39.40
N ARG A 928 21.44 4.59 40.31
CA ARG A 928 21.64 3.12 40.38
C ARG A 928 20.56 2.37 41.17
N LYS A 929 19.70 3.04 41.95
CA LYS A 929 18.63 2.42 42.74
C LYS A 929 17.31 2.28 42.01
#